data_dfeec339765b9f927302669b3bbaae7c
#
_entry.id   dfeec339765b9f927302669b3bbaae7c
#
_cell.length_a   1.000
_cell.length_b   1.000
_cell.length_c   1.000
_cell.angle_alpha   90.00
_cell.angle_beta   90.00
_cell.angle_gamma   90.00
#
_symmetry.space_group_name_H-M   'P 1'
#
loop_
_entity.id
_entity.type
_entity.pdbx_description
1 polymer ?
#
loop_
_entity_poly.entity_id
_entity_poly.type
_entity_poly.pdbx_seq_one_letter_code
_entity_poly.pdbx_strand_id
1 'polypeptide(L)'
;GVLAEKVNQDISSNTFVAGQRWASSSEPELGLGIVESTEEQSVVIFFPACDETRRYSLESPPLYRVSFHAGSTVQSEDKTELIIERVSESGGLLTYHGENNVLLEQELHPGMSDRGPEERLLRGQTTDNALFNLRLTAMNLIFHWCKSPVRGLFGGKIDLIPHQMYVAHEVSNRQLPRVLLADEVGLGKTIEACLILNRMLVCGRAKRILIILPDSLINQWFVELLRRFNHWFSIFDEERCRAIEASQTDFNPFEDDQLVLASIDWLAKSAKRTKQVTQAPWDLLIVDEAHHLEWHPDKPSAQYQLVEALGQRAGSLLLLTATPQQLGLMSHFARLRLLDPNRFSDFEIFKEETENYVPVAKLCQKIIANEELKKSELRQFPATNAILAKVNSELAKGKKLTKSTRAELIRDLADRHGTGRVLFRNTRKTIRGFPKRLAKLSPLGFDDTSQDGENDRAEFDFDIGLTDKEPRYNFVDDQRIEWLVSLLRKNAADKFLLICRSKAKACAVEEAVRSKVNLKIAIFHEELTLIQRDRNAAWFAEEDGAKLLICSEIGSEGRNFQFCRHLVLFDLHLNPELLEQRIGRLDRIGQKNDIKIHIPYLKPSNRETLAKWFHLGLNAFEESILGGQTMLDEFEERLHESFSGSKGNLDQLINDTAESRKKLKVKLQEGMDQLLEINSHSSAVSSDLIQQIQQSEKSIELEEFTLRLFDFMGLGIDDIAPQTYRITNAHRLPINLPGNRDGVVSLTFDRTRAVSRDDMIYVSWDHPIMSACVEQLLGSNDGTAVFVHWDTDSAPTLLMECVFILECLAPSELNADRFLPPTPIRVVMNHHGKPELNTDERFISLPETMRNAPAHLIPEFGQIKKLIPPMVGAGEQLVSEQVTKLKQQTVATMSQKLSAEINRLETLAKINVNVRLGEISMLKEEQKKLEQCLGQARSRLDSIRLIWKGSMERLQN
;
A
#
# COMPACT_ATOMS: atom_id res chain seq x y z
N GLY A 1 -10.10 27.52 -28.89
CA GLY A 1 -9.77 28.68 -28.01
C GLY A 1 -11.00 29.44 -27.49
N VAL A 2 -12.22 29.08 -27.86
CA VAL A 2 -13.45 29.77 -27.45
C VAL A 2 -14.45 28.86 -26.74
N LEU A 3 -14.28 27.56 -26.80
CA LEU A 3 -15.13 26.58 -26.08
C LEU A 3 -14.60 26.19 -24.69
N ALA A 4 -13.31 26.39 -24.44
CA ALA A 4 -12.72 26.15 -23.13
C ALA A 4 -12.99 27.26 -22.09
N GLU A 5 -13.30 28.48 -22.52
CA GLU A 5 -13.61 29.60 -21.64
C GLU A 5 -15.08 29.60 -21.14
N LYS A 6 -15.99 28.89 -21.83
CA LYS A 6 -17.41 28.82 -21.38
C LYS A 6 -17.66 27.76 -20.29
N VAL A 7 -16.80 26.75 -20.16
CA VAL A 7 -16.94 25.74 -19.09
C VAL A 7 -16.37 26.24 -17.76
N ASN A 8 -15.44 27.20 -17.78
CA ASN A 8 -14.87 27.80 -16.57
C ASN A 8 -15.65 29.00 -16.01
N GLN A 9 -16.71 29.47 -16.67
CA GLN A 9 -17.52 30.58 -16.17
C GLN A 9 -18.75 30.16 -15.34
N ASP A 10 -19.12 28.86 -15.34
CA ASP A 10 -20.23 28.37 -14.50
C ASP A 10 -19.80 27.88 -13.10
N ILE A 11 -18.50 27.86 -12.78
CA ILE A 11 -17.98 27.39 -11.48
C ILE A 11 -17.94 28.51 -10.41
N SER A 12 -18.17 29.75 -10.79
CA SER A 12 -18.01 30.91 -9.85
C SER A 12 -19.25 31.31 -9.02
N SER A 13 -20.30 30.44 -8.94
CA SER A 13 -21.48 30.69 -8.11
C SER A 13 -22.05 29.49 -7.36
N ASN A 14 -21.29 28.44 -7.18
CA ASN A 14 -21.76 27.27 -6.42
C ASN A 14 -21.61 27.53 -4.90
N THR A 15 -22.52 28.27 -4.35
CA THR A 15 -22.70 28.38 -2.91
C THR A 15 -23.39 27.09 -2.43
N PHE A 16 -22.67 26.27 -1.68
CA PHE A 16 -23.27 25.09 -1.03
C PHE A 16 -24.23 25.57 0.08
N VAL A 17 -25.45 25.06 0.03
CA VAL A 17 -26.48 25.37 1.05
C VAL A 17 -26.93 24.03 1.69
N ALA A 18 -27.06 24.02 3.01
CA ALA A 18 -27.55 22.84 3.72
C ALA A 18 -28.89 22.35 3.17
N GLY A 19 -29.02 21.06 2.93
CA GLY A 19 -30.18 20.42 2.32
C GLY A 19 -30.13 20.26 0.80
N GLN A 20 -29.15 20.82 0.10
CA GLN A 20 -28.94 20.57 -1.35
C GLN A 20 -28.51 19.14 -1.60
N ARG A 21 -28.92 18.60 -2.76
CA ARG A 21 -28.49 17.27 -3.25
C ARG A 21 -27.32 17.39 -4.24
N TRP A 22 -26.24 16.76 -3.89
CA TRP A 22 -25.02 16.72 -4.69
C TRP A 22 -24.58 15.27 -4.93
N ALA A 23 -23.93 15.00 -6.05
CA ALA A 23 -23.33 13.70 -6.36
C ALA A 23 -21.83 13.86 -6.54
N SER A 24 -21.08 12.81 -6.15
CA SER A 24 -19.64 12.73 -6.41
C SER A 24 -19.39 12.26 -7.85
N SER A 25 -18.50 12.98 -8.55
CA SER A 25 -18.03 12.55 -9.88
C SER A 25 -16.95 11.48 -9.78
N SER A 26 -16.25 11.41 -8.65
CA SER A 26 -15.19 10.44 -8.39
C SER A 26 -15.70 9.13 -7.75
N GLU A 27 -16.81 9.19 -6.99
CA GLU A 27 -17.41 8.04 -6.29
C GLU A 27 -18.93 8.01 -6.57
N PRO A 28 -19.38 7.69 -7.81
CA PRO A 28 -20.82 7.68 -8.16
C PRO A 28 -21.65 6.69 -7.35
N GLU A 29 -20.99 5.64 -6.82
CA GLU A 29 -21.59 4.61 -5.96
C GLU A 29 -22.11 5.14 -4.62
N LEU A 30 -21.66 6.30 -4.18
CA LEU A 30 -22.20 6.95 -2.97
C LEU A 30 -23.64 7.43 -3.16
N GLY A 31 -24.09 7.60 -4.40
CA GLY A 31 -25.41 8.13 -4.72
C GLY A 31 -25.55 9.62 -4.47
N LEU A 32 -26.77 10.10 -4.17
CA LEU A 32 -27.03 11.51 -3.86
C LEU A 32 -26.74 11.80 -2.39
N GLY A 33 -25.77 12.69 -2.17
CA GLY A 33 -25.47 13.24 -0.85
C GLY A 33 -26.31 14.46 -0.52
N ILE A 34 -26.49 14.73 0.75
CA ILE A 34 -27.11 15.93 1.31
C ILE A 34 -26.04 16.82 1.93
N VAL A 35 -26.01 18.10 1.59
CA VAL A 35 -25.13 19.05 2.27
C VAL A 35 -25.60 19.23 3.72
N GLU A 36 -24.78 18.87 4.68
CA GLU A 36 -25.03 19.05 6.11
C GLU A 36 -24.57 20.43 6.58
N SER A 37 -23.35 20.82 6.21
CA SER A 37 -22.76 22.09 6.59
C SER A 37 -21.71 22.56 5.60
N THR A 38 -21.50 23.87 5.54
CA THR A 38 -20.44 24.51 4.78
C THR A 38 -19.55 25.28 5.75
N GLU A 39 -18.25 25.05 5.70
CA GLU A 39 -17.22 25.72 6.46
C GLU A 39 -16.40 26.65 5.55
N GLU A 40 -15.44 27.41 6.08
CA GLU A 40 -14.70 28.40 5.29
C GLU A 40 -13.94 27.81 4.10
N GLN A 41 -13.45 26.57 4.20
CA GLN A 41 -12.66 25.89 3.16
C GLN A 41 -13.20 24.53 2.76
N SER A 42 -14.25 24.03 3.39
CA SER A 42 -14.79 22.70 3.15
C SER A 42 -16.31 22.64 3.18
N VAL A 43 -16.87 21.63 2.53
CA VAL A 43 -18.28 21.26 2.61
C VAL A 43 -18.38 19.84 3.16
N VAL A 44 -19.32 19.64 4.06
CA VAL A 44 -19.64 18.35 4.65
C VAL A 44 -20.92 17.83 4.01
N ILE A 45 -20.84 16.61 3.43
CA ILE A 45 -21.94 15.97 2.72
C ILE A 45 -22.19 14.58 3.33
N PHE A 46 -23.42 14.35 3.72
CA PHE A 46 -23.90 13.04 4.15
C PHE A 46 -24.51 12.27 2.97
N PHE A 47 -24.10 11.02 2.76
CA PHE A 47 -24.62 10.14 1.73
C PHE A 47 -25.54 9.07 2.34
N PRO A 48 -26.86 9.27 2.31
CA PRO A 48 -27.81 8.38 2.99
C PRO A 48 -27.80 6.94 2.47
N ALA A 49 -27.43 6.74 1.19
CA ALA A 49 -27.38 5.42 0.59
C ALA A 49 -26.31 4.51 1.21
N CYS A 50 -25.21 5.10 1.71
CA CYS A 50 -24.08 4.39 2.28
C CYS A 50 -23.91 4.64 3.79
N ASP A 51 -24.74 5.52 4.38
CA ASP A 51 -24.60 5.97 5.77
C ASP A 51 -23.21 6.54 6.07
N GLU A 52 -22.67 7.31 5.11
CA GLU A 52 -21.33 7.90 5.19
C GLU A 52 -21.35 9.41 5.07
N THR A 53 -20.55 10.10 5.88
CA THR A 53 -20.31 11.54 5.77
C THR A 53 -18.93 11.78 5.16
N ARG A 54 -18.85 12.68 4.18
CA ARG A 54 -17.64 13.10 3.49
C ARG A 54 -17.39 14.57 3.66
N ARG A 55 -16.11 14.95 3.75
CA ARG A 55 -15.67 16.35 3.73
C ARG A 55 -14.88 16.60 2.45
N TYR A 56 -15.28 17.60 1.68
CA TYR A 56 -14.63 18.00 0.44
C TYR A 56 -14.10 19.43 0.55
N SER A 57 -12.93 19.70 -0.05
CA SER A 57 -12.41 21.06 -0.18
C SER A 57 -13.28 21.86 -1.13
N LEU A 58 -13.48 23.15 -0.84
CA LEU A 58 -14.22 24.07 -1.73
C LEU A 58 -13.42 24.48 -2.97
N GLU A 59 -12.10 24.28 -2.97
CA GLU A 59 -11.21 24.76 -4.04
C GLU A 59 -11.33 23.98 -5.36
N SER A 60 -11.87 22.80 -5.39
CA SER A 60 -12.22 22.03 -6.61
C SER A 60 -12.87 20.70 -6.20
N PRO A 61 -14.05 20.74 -5.61
CA PRO A 61 -14.66 19.50 -5.17
C PRO A 61 -15.05 18.65 -6.38
N PRO A 62 -14.82 17.32 -6.35
CA PRO A 62 -15.31 16.40 -7.36
C PRO A 62 -16.82 16.17 -7.20
N LEU A 63 -17.58 17.25 -7.16
CA LEU A 63 -19.00 17.27 -6.85
C LEU A 63 -19.76 18.03 -7.94
N TYR A 64 -20.95 17.56 -8.26
CA TYR A 64 -21.91 18.31 -9.08
C TYR A 64 -23.29 18.30 -8.43
N ARG A 65 -24.01 19.42 -8.57
CA ARG A 65 -25.37 19.53 -8.06
C ARG A 65 -26.32 18.78 -9.00
N VAL A 66 -27.19 17.96 -8.43
CA VAL A 66 -28.21 17.21 -9.17
C VAL A 66 -29.50 18.03 -9.18
N SER A 67 -30.03 18.27 -10.37
CA SER A 67 -31.29 18.96 -10.59
C SER A 67 -32.09 18.28 -11.71
N PHE A 68 -33.41 18.25 -11.57
CA PHE A 68 -34.33 17.65 -12.54
C PHE A 68 -35.19 18.74 -13.17
N HIS A 69 -35.65 18.51 -14.40
CA HIS A 69 -36.45 19.47 -15.16
C HIS A 69 -37.93 19.04 -15.28
N ALA A 70 -38.76 19.99 -15.67
CA ALA A 70 -40.16 19.69 -15.98
C ALA A 70 -40.23 18.57 -17.05
N GLY A 71 -41.10 17.58 -16.82
CA GLY A 71 -41.23 16.36 -17.61
C GLY A 71 -40.41 15.18 -17.14
N SER A 72 -39.46 15.36 -16.20
CA SER A 72 -38.70 14.26 -15.59
C SER A 72 -39.53 13.58 -14.49
N THR A 73 -39.34 12.27 -14.31
CA THR A 73 -39.89 11.55 -13.17
C THR A 73 -38.86 11.48 -12.07
N VAL A 74 -39.22 11.94 -10.87
CA VAL A 74 -38.40 11.85 -9.67
C VAL A 74 -39.07 10.95 -8.64
N GLN A 75 -38.26 10.38 -7.75
CA GLN A 75 -38.69 9.47 -6.71
C GLN A 75 -38.29 10.01 -5.34
N SER A 76 -39.21 9.97 -4.39
CA SER A 76 -38.95 10.31 -3.00
C SER A 76 -38.26 9.17 -2.26
N GLU A 77 -37.76 9.42 -1.04
CA GLU A 77 -37.20 8.38 -0.17
C GLU A 77 -38.18 7.24 0.11
N ASP A 78 -39.49 7.54 0.18
CA ASP A 78 -40.57 6.56 0.33
C ASP A 78 -40.94 5.84 -0.97
N LYS A 79 -40.12 6.03 -2.04
CA LYS A 79 -40.34 5.47 -3.38
C LYS A 79 -41.64 5.90 -4.09
N THR A 80 -42.21 7.01 -3.67
CA THR A 80 -43.35 7.62 -4.38
C THR A 80 -42.83 8.36 -5.59
N GLU A 81 -43.35 8.10 -6.76
CA GLU A 81 -42.97 8.74 -8.02
C GLU A 81 -43.75 10.04 -8.22
N LEU A 82 -43.03 11.07 -8.71
CA LEU A 82 -43.56 12.36 -9.08
C LEU A 82 -43.08 12.78 -10.44
N ILE A 83 -44.00 13.09 -11.36
CA ILE A 83 -43.68 13.70 -12.64
C ILE A 83 -43.63 15.20 -12.45
N ILE A 84 -42.51 15.80 -12.74
CA ILE A 84 -42.29 17.24 -12.52
C ILE A 84 -42.98 18.05 -13.58
N GLU A 85 -43.91 18.93 -13.16
CA GLU A 85 -44.53 19.93 -14.01
C GLU A 85 -43.78 21.27 -13.94
N ARG A 86 -43.31 21.65 -12.75
CA ARG A 86 -42.61 22.88 -12.49
C ARG A 86 -41.56 22.73 -11.39
N VAL A 87 -40.44 23.46 -11.54
CA VAL A 87 -39.40 23.58 -10.51
C VAL A 87 -39.39 24.97 -9.99
N SER A 88 -39.31 25.14 -8.69
CA SER A 88 -39.11 26.45 -8.04
C SER A 88 -37.88 26.41 -7.15
N GLU A 89 -37.18 27.54 -7.03
CA GLU A 89 -36.01 27.69 -6.17
C GLU A 89 -36.28 28.72 -5.10
N SER A 90 -35.96 28.40 -3.85
CA SER A 90 -36.09 29.31 -2.72
C SER A 90 -34.94 29.07 -1.74
N GLY A 91 -34.18 30.12 -1.42
CA GLY A 91 -33.06 30.05 -0.50
C GLY A 91 -31.94 29.10 -0.96
N GLY A 92 -31.79 28.89 -2.28
CA GLY A 92 -30.80 27.97 -2.84
C GLY A 92 -31.23 26.49 -2.88
N LEU A 93 -32.47 26.15 -2.43
CA LEU A 93 -33.05 24.82 -2.46
C LEU A 93 -34.11 24.70 -3.57
N LEU A 94 -34.12 23.56 -4.26
CA LEU A 94 -35.08 23.24 -5.31
C LEU A 94 -36.33 22.57 -4.72
N THR A 95 -37.49 22.91 -5.28
CA THR A 95 -38.76 22.27 -4.99
C THR A 95 -39.37 21.80 -6.29
N TYR A 96 -39.71 20.53 -6.37
CA TYR A 96 -40.29 19.87 -7.55
C TYR A 96 -41.81 19.77 -7.37
N HIS A 97 -42.59 20.33 -8.30
CA HIS A 97 -44.06 20.36 -8.28
C HIS A 97 -44.60 19.42 -9.33
N GLY A 98 -45.39 18.46 -8.96
CA GLY A 98 -46.22 17.61 -9.83
C GLY A 98 -47.70 18.01 -9.76
N GLU A 99 -48.58 17.27 -10.42
CA GLU A 99 -50.01 17.56 -10.56
C GLU A 99 -50.73 17.73 -9.19
N ASN A 100 -50.44 16.86 -8.23
CA ASN A 100 -51.07 16.88 -6.90
C ASN A 100 -50.06 16.79 -5.74
N ASN A 101 -48.79 16.66 -6.01
CA ASN A 101 -47.74 16.44 -5.02
C ASN A 101 -46.61 17.42 -5.21
N VAL A 102 -45.92 17.69 -4.11
CA VAL A 102 -44.70 18.52 -4.07
C VAL A 102 -43.59 17.71 -3.40
N LEU A 103 -42.39 17.75 -3.96
CA LEU A 103 -41.19 17.06 -3.41
C LEU A 103 -40.10 18.08 -3.20
N LEU A 104 -39.53 18.13 -2.01
CA LEU A 104 -38.38 18.97 -1.69
C LEU A 104 -37.10 18.30 -2.18
N GLU A 105 -36.09 19.08 -2.58
CA GLU A 105 -34.80 18.59 -3.03
C GLU A 105 -34.18 17.59 -2.04
N GLN A 106 -34.26 17.84 -0.76
CA GLN A 106 -33.75 16.99 0.31
C GLN A 106 -34.48 15.64 0.45
N GLU A 107 -35.68 15.50 -0.08
CA GLU A 107 -36.49 14.28 -0.02
C GLU A 107 -36.32 13.37 -1.23
N LEU A 108 -35.46 13.76 -2.18
CA LEU A 108 -35.13 12.93 -3.34
C LEU A 108 -34.51 11.60 -2.91
N HIS A 109 -34.90 10.52 -3.59
CA HIS A 109 -34.33 9.21 -3.35
C HIS A 109 -32.81 9.23 -3.63
N PRO A 110 -31.97 8.70 -2.73
CA PRO A 110 -30.50 8.75 -2.84
C PRO A 110 -29.91 8.14 -4.12
N GLY A 111 -30.68 7.35 -4.84
CA GLY A 111 -30.26 6.70 -6.04
C GLY A 111 -30.61 7.39 -7.37
N MET A 112 -31.12 8.63 -7.36
CA MET A 112 -31.49 9.37 -8.56
C MET A 112 -30.25 9.94 -9.31
N SER A 113 -30.38 10.11 -10.65
CA SER A 113 -29.36 10.77 -11.50
C SER A 113 -30.06 11.63 -12.55
N ASP A 114 -29.54 12.82 -12.79
CA ASP A 114 -30.10 13.81 -13.75
C ASP A 114 -29.53 13.70 -15.18
N ARG A 115 -28.51 12.83 -15.37
CA ARG A 115 -27.76 12.73 -16.64
C ARG A 115 -28.04 11.42 -17.37
N GLY A 116 -29.28 11.21 -17.79
CA GLY A 116 -29.67 10.01 -18.55
C GLY A 116 -29.09 9.96 -19.97
N PRO A 117 -28.43 8.85 -20.40
CA PRO A 117 -27.94 8.67 -21.76
C PRO A 117 -29.08 8.68 -22.81
N GLU A 118 -30.28 8.28 -22.44
CA GLU A 118 -31.49 8.33 -23.28
C GLU A 118 -31.84 9.75 -23.67
N GLU A 119 -31.88 10.67 -22.70
CA GLU A 119 -32.21 12.08 -22.95
C GLU A 119 -31.20 12.75 -23.88
N ARG A 120 -29.90 12.45 -23.66
CA ARG A 120 -28.82 12.91 -24.54
C ARG A 120 -29.00 12.43 -25.96
N LEU A 121 -29.30 11.14 -26.12
CA LEU A 121 -29.52 10.54 -27.43
C LEU A 121 -30.72 11.20 -28.13
N LEU A 122 -31.85 11.40 -27.43
CA LEU A 122 -33.07 12.05 -27.95
C LEU A 122 -32.84 13.50 -28.40
N ARG A 123 -31.87 14.20 -27.77
CA ARG A 123 -31.45 15.57 -28.11
C ARG A 123 -30.40 15.62 -29.23
N GLY A 124 -29.93 14.45 -29.71
CA GLY A 124 -28.81 14.38 -30.67
C GLY A 124 -27.45 14.77 -30.09
N GLN A 125 -27.31 14.75 -28.78
CA GLN A 125 -26.04 15.02 -28.08
C GLN A 125 -25.20 13.75 -28.00
N THR A 126 -24.71 13.30 -29.15
CA THR A 126 -23.88 12.11 -29.27
C THR A 126 -22.39 12.39 -29.19
N THR A 127 -21.62 11.42 -28.77
CA THR A 127 -20.15 11.42 -28.72
C THR A 127 -19.59 10.37 -29.70
N ASP A 128 -18.27 10.29 -29.80
CA ASP A 128 -17.58 9.37 -30.69
C ASP A 128 -17.74 7.90 -30.22
N ASN A 129 -17.88 6.99 -31.19
CA ASN A 129 -17.93 5.55 -30.96
C ASN A 129 -16.65 5.01 -30.25
N ALA A 130 -15.51 5.60 -30.50
CA ALA A 130 -14.26 5.25 -29.82
C ALA A 130 -14.37 5.48 -28.29
N LEU A 131 -15.06 6.53 -27.87
CA LEU A 131 -15.30 6.84 -26.46
C LEU A 131 -16.27 5.86 -25.80
N PHE A 132 -17.31 5.42 -26.49
CA PHE A 132 -18.18 4.36 -26.02
C PHE A 132 -17.40 3.06 -25.78
N ASN A 133 -16.57 2.67 -26.74
CA ASN A 133 -15.76 1.47 -26.61
C ASN A 133 -14.71 1.60 -25.48
N LEU A 134 -14.08 2.78 -25.32
CA LEU A 134 -13.14 3.04 -24.21
C LEU A 134 -13.87 2.95 -22.86
N ARG A 135 -15.08 3.54 -22.76
CA ARG A 135 -15.92 3.48 -21.55
C ARG A 135 -16.32 2.05 -21.21
N LEU A 136 -16.78 1.27 -22.18
CA LEU A 136 -17.14 -0.15 -22.00
C LEU A 136 -15.91 -0.98 -21.58
N THR A 137 -14.74 -0.73 -22.19
CA THR A 137 -13.49 -1.38 -21.82
C THR A 137 -13.12 -1.04 -20.38
N ALA A 138 -13.21 0.24 -19.99
CA ALA A 138 -12.95 0.67 -18.61
C ALA A 138 -13.82 -0.07 -17.58
N MET A 139 -15.14 -0.17 -17.85
CA MET A 139 -16.07 -0.88 -16.96
C MET A 139 -15.72 -2.37 -16.81
N ASN A 140 -15.39 -3.04 -17.92
CA ASN A 140 -14.99 -4.43 -17.90
C ASN A 140 -13.69 -4.66 -17.12
N LEU A 141 -12.69 -3.78 -17.32
CA LEU A 141 -11.42 -3.87 -16.63
C LEU A 141 -11.57 -3.62 -15.12
N ILE A 142 -12.37 -2.64 -14.70
CA ILE A 142 -12.71 -2.42 -13.29
C ILE A 142 -13.36 -3.66 -12.69
N PHE A 143 -14.34 -4.25 -13.39
CA PHE A 143 -14.99 -5.48 -12.93
C PHE A 143 -14.00 -6.60 -12.66
N HIS A 144 -13.07 -6.84 -13.57
CA HIS A 144 -12.02 -7.87 -13.40
C HIS A 144 -11.03 -7.51 -12.29
N TRP A 145 -10.61 -6.25 -12.22
CA TRP A 145 -9.68 -5.78 -11.20
C TRP A 145 -10.27 -5.87 -9.79
N CYS A 146 -11.53 -5.44 -9.60
CA CYS A 146 -12.20 -5.55 -8.29
C CYS A 146 -12.33 -6.99 -7.80
N LYS A 147 -12.48 -7.97 -8.70
CA LYS A 147 -12.53 -9.40 -8.39
C LYS A 147 -11.17 -10.06 -8.23
N SER A 148 -10.10 -9.38 -8.61
CA SER A 148 -8.76 -9.96 -8.55
C SER A 148 -8.33 -10.22 -7.10
N PRO A 149 -7.88 -11.43 -6.75
CA PRO A 149 -7.37 -11.74 -5.42
C PRO A 149 -6.09 -10.99 -5.08
N VAL A 150 -5.41 -10.43 -6.09
CA VAL A 150 -4.18 -9.65 -5.95
C VAL A 150 -4.40 -8.13 -6.01
N ARG A 151 -5.67 -7.66 -6.05
CA ARG A 151 -6.00 -6.24 -5.95
C ARG A 151 -5.37 -5.63 -4.70
N GLY A 152 -4.67 -4.52 -4.85
CA GLY A 152 -3.92 -3.84 -3.78
C GLY A 152 -2.58 -4.49 -3.44
N LEU A 153 -2.25 -5.66 -4.02
CA LEU A 153 -0.97 -6.36 -3.86
C LEU A 153 -0.06 -6.26 -5.08
N PHE A 154 -0.53 -5.73 -6.23
CA PHE A 154 0.36 -5.36 -7.32
C PHE A 154 1.47 -4.45 -6.81
N GLY A 155 1.15 -3.77 -5.73
CA GLY A 155 2.07 -2.96 -4.99
C GLY A 155 2.63 -1.85 -5.83
N GLY A 156 3.56 -1.22 -5.26
CA GLY A 156 4.28 -0.23 -5.98
C GLY A 156 5.49 -0.82 -6.67
N LYS A 157 6.44 -0.04 -6.74
CA LYS A 157 7.77 -0.21 -7.31
C LYS A 157 8.64 -1.04 -6.37
N ILE A 158 8.32 -2.34 -6.25
CA ILE A 158 8.99 -3.31 -5.36
C ILE A 158 9.21 -4.64 -6.05
N ASP A 159 10.17 -5.41 -5.56
CA ASP A 159 10.35 -6.83 -5.93
C ASP A 159 9.24 -7.68 -5.31
N LEU A 160 8.81 -8.72 -6.03
CA LEU A 160 7.80 -9.65 -5.55
C LEU A 160 8.45 -10.72 -4.65
N ILE A 161 8.51 -10.45 -3.37
CA ILE A 161 9.17 -11.32 -2.41
C ILE A 161 8.13 -12.23 -1.73
N PRO A 162 8.30 -13.57 -1.78
CA PRO A 162 7.26 -14.52 -1.36
C PRO A 162 6.72 -14.32 0.05
N HIS A 163 7.57 -14.16 1.06
CA HIS A 163 7.11 -13.99 2.44
C HIS A 163 6.35 -12.67 2.64
N GLN A 164 6.81 -11.58 2.01
CA GLN A 164 6.12 -10.28 2.08
C GLN A 164 4.73 -10.34 1.46
N MET A 165 4.60 -11.01 0.30
CA MET A 165 3.31 -11.23 -0.36
C MET A 165 2.37 -12.06 0.51
N TYR A 166 2.88 -13.12 1.14
CA TYR A 166 2.11 -13.97 2.04
C TYR A 166 1.60 -13.20 3.26
N VAL A 167 2.50 -12.51 3.98
CA VAL A 167 2.13 -11.71 5.17
C VAL A 167 1.12 -10.64 4.81
N ALA A 168 1.38 -9.88 3.73
CA ALA A 168 0.46 -8.85 3.28
C ALA A 168 -0.93 -9.42 2.93
N HIS A 169 -1.00 -10.57 2.26
CA HIS A 169 -2.24 -11.23 1.92
C HIS A 169 -3.00 -11.69 3.17
N GLU A 170 -2.34 -12.42 4.07
CA GLU A 170 -2.95 -12.97 5.28
C GLU A 170 -3.48 -11.86 6.21
N VAL A 171 -2.68 -10.82 6.44
CA VAL A 171 -3.06 -9.73 7.34
C VAL A 171 -4.16 -8.88 6.74
N SER A 172 -4.04 -8.46 5.47
CA SER A 172 -5.01 -7.57 4.83
C SER A 172 -6.35 -8.23 4.52
N ASN A 173 -6.45 -9.56 4.51
CA ASN A 173 -7.74 -10.26 4.37
C ASN A 173 -8.57 -10.26 5.66
N ARG A 174 -7.95 -9.98 6.82
CA ARG A 174 -8.67 -9.86 8.10
C ARG A 174 -9.45 -8.56 8.12
N GLN A 175 -10.60 -8.56 8.77
CA GLN A 175 -11.48 -7.39 8.79
C GLN A 175 -10.85 -6.21 9.54
N LEU A 176 -10.40 -6.42 10.76
CA LEU A 176 -9.66 -5.43 11.57
C LEU A 176 -8.34 -6.05 12.02
N PRO A 177 -7.30 -6.02 11.18
CA PRO A 177 -6.04 -6.65 11.51
C PRO A 177 -5.37 -5.96 12.71
N ARG A 178 -4.96 -6.75 13.69
CA ARG A 178 -4.16 -6.32 14.83
C ARG A 178 -3.01 -7.31 14.98
N VAL A 179 -1.84 -6.95 14.49
CA VAL A 179 -0.71 -7.87 14.37
C VAL A 179 0.61 -7.21 14.73
N LEU A 180 1.56 -8.02 15.15
CA LEU A 180 2.97 -7.69 15.33
C LEU A 180 3.77 -8.29 14.17
N LEU A 181 4.39 -7.43 13.37
CA LEU A 181 5.34 -7.79 12.32
C LEU A 181 6.75 -7.78 12.91
N ALA A 182 7.34 -8.96 13.04
CA ALA A 182 8.57 -9.17 13.79
C ALA A 182 9.68 -9.83 12.96
N ASP A 183 9.66 -9.65 11.66
CA ASP A 183 10.66 -10.15 10.73
C ASP A 183 12.05 -9.64 11.06
N GLU A 184 13.06 -10.47 10.83
CA GLU A 184 14.46 -10.13 11.03
C GLU A 184 14.86 -8.90 10.19
N VAL A 185 15.84 -8.13 10.66
CA VAL A 185 16.36 -6.96 9.94
C VAL A 185 16.77 -7.34 8.50
N GLY A 186 16.38 -6.50 7.53
CA GLY A 186 16.67 -6.72 6.11
C GLY A 186 15.64 -7.58 5.37
N LEU A 187 14.61 -8.11 6.03
CA LEU A 187 13.51 -8.84 5.38
C LEU A 187 12.41 -7.92 4.84
N GLY A 188 12.41 -6.65 5.22
CA GLY A 188 11.54 -5.63 4.66
C GLY A 188 10.19 -5.46 5.35
N LYS A 189 10.15 -5.47 6.68
CA LYS A 189 8.94 -5.16 7.49
C LYS A 189 8.18 -3.92 7.04
N THR A 190 8.91 -2.85 6.74
CA THR A 190 8.34 -1.60 6.22
C THR A 190 7.56 -1.86 4.93
N ILE A 191 8.10 -2.68 4.02
CA ILE A 191 7.44 -3.05 2.76
C ILE A 191 6.18 -3.90 3.04
N GLU A 192 6.23 -4.84 3.98
CA GLU A 192 5.06 -5.60 4.39
C GLU A 192 3.94 -4.70 4.93
N ALA A 193 4.29 -3.78 5.83
CA ALA A 193 3.34 -2.80 6.35
C ALA A 193 2.77 -1.90 5.25
N CYS A 194 3.61 -1.44 4.31
CA CYS A 194 3.17 -0.65 3.15
C CYS A 194 2.27 -1.44 2.21
N LEU A 195 2.53 -2.74 1.97
CA LEU A 195 1.66 -3.61 1.17
C LEU A 195 0.28 -3.80 1.82
N ILE A 196 0.25 -4.02 3.14
CA ILE A 196 -1.00 -4.13 3.91
C ILE A 196 -1.78 -2.82 3.82
N LEU A 197 -1.12 -1.70 4.08
CA LEU A 197 -1.67 -0.35 4.00
C LEU A 197 -2.21 -0.07 2.60
N ASN A 198 -1.42 -0.33 1.55
CA ASN A 198 -1.82 -0.12 0.16
C ASN A 198 -3.08 -0.92 -0.18
N ARG A 199 -3.13 -2.20 0.19
CA ARG A 199 -4.32 -3.02 -0.05
C ARG A 199 -5.54 -2.52 0.70
N MET A 200 -5.39 -2.08 1.95
CA MET A 200 -6.50 -1.53 2.71
C MET A 200 -7.03 -0.22 2.11
N LEU A 201 -6.15 0.65 1.59
CA LEU A 201 -6.52 1.87 0.87
C LEU A 201 -7.23 1.55 -0.45
N VAL A 202 -6.60 0.73 -1.30
CA VAL A 202 -7.13 0.38 -2.64
C VAL A 202 -8.47 -0.35 -2.55
N CYS A 203 -8.68 -1.15 -1.51
CA CYS A 203 -9.97 -1.81 -1.26
C CYS A 203 -10.98 -0.95 -0.48
N GLY A 204 -10.65 0.31 -0.17
CA GLY A 204 -11.53 1.22 0.57
C GLY A 204 -11.78 0.87 2.04
N ARG A 205 -11.00 -0.06 2.61
CA ARG A 205 -11.15 -0.56 3.99
C ARG A 205 -10.48 0.33 5.05
N ALA A 206 -9.57 1.18 4.62
CA ALA A 206 -8.99 2.24 5.44
C ALA A 206 -8.94 3.52 4.62
N LYS A 207 -9.30 4.63 5.23
CA LYS A 207 -9.27 5.97 4.64
C LYS A 207 -8.37 6.89 5.45
N ARG A 208 -8.36 6.74 6.75
CA ARG A 208 -7.55 7.54 7.67
C ARG A 208 -6.49 6.68 8.33
N ILE A 209 -5.24 6.99 8.06
CA ILE A 209 -4.09 6.20 8.51
C ILE A 209 -3.12 7.09 9.26
N LEU A 210 -2.76 6.66 10.46
CA LEU A 210 -1.71 7.27 11.26
C LEU A 210 -0.51 6.32 11.34
N ILE A 211 0.66 6.84 10.98
CA ILE A 211 1.94 6.14 11.19
C ILE A 211 2.75 6.93 12.19
N ILE A 212 3.10 6.30 13.31
CA ILE A 212 3.94 6.89 14.36
C ILE A 212 5.24 6.12 14.50
N LEU A 213 6.33 6.85 14.59
CA LEU A 213 7.67 6.29 14.52
C LEU A 213 8.70 7.24 15.16
N PRO A 214 9.93 6.78 15.45
CA PRO A 214 11.02 7.65 15.90
C PRO A 214 11.35 8.74 14.87
N ASP A 215 11.79 9.90 15.33
CA ASP A 215 12.13 11.05 14.48
C ASP A 215 13.09 10.70 13.33
N SER A 216 14.05 9.82 13.59
CA SER A 216 15.06 9.39 12.61
C SER A 216 14.49 8.63 11.41
N LEU A 217 13.30 8.04 11.54
CA LEU A 217 12.69 7.22 10.49
C LEU A 217 11.61 7.96 9.66
N ILE A 218 11.20 9.16 10.05
CA ILE A 218 10.13 9.91 9.39
C ILE A 218 10.42 10.10 7.89
N ASN A 219 11.60 10.60 7.56
CA ASN A 219 11.98 10.83 6.17
C ASN A 219 12.10 9.53 5.36
N GLN A 220 12.59 8.46 5.97
CA GLN A 220 12.67 7.16 5.32
C GLN A 220 11.27 6.64 4.95
N TRP A 221 10.34 6.65 5.88
CA TRP A 221 8.96 6.22 5.63
C TRP A 221 8.26 7.09 4.59
N PHE A 222 8.42 8.41 4.69
CA PHE A 222 7.86 9.33 3.70
C PHE A 222 8.34 9.01 2.28
N VAL A 223 9.66 8.80 2.11
CA VAL A 223 10.25 8.47 0.80
C VAL A 223 9.80 7.10 0.30
N GLU A 224 9.74 6.08 1.16
CA GLU A 224 9.27 4.74 0.79
C GLU A 224 7.80 4.77 0.34
N LEU A 225 6.92 5.43 1.11
CA LEU A 225 5.49 5.56 0.77
C LEU A 225 5.28 6.31 -0.54
N LEU A 226 5.96 7.44 -0.71
CA LEU A 226 5.81 8.27 -1.91
C LEU A 226 6.35 7.57 -3.16
N ARG A 227 7.56 7.00 -3.11
CA ARG A 227 8.26 6.51 -4.31
C ARG A 227 7.91 5.10 -4.69
N ARG A 228 7.64 4.25 -3.69
CA ARG A 228 7.32 2.84 -3.95
C ARG A 228 5.83 2.58 -4.08
N PHE A 229 5.01 3.34 -3.33
CA PHE A 229 3.56 3.10 -3.28
C PHE A 229 2.71 4.27 -3.80
N ASN A 230 3.33 5.38 -4.19
CA ASN A 230 2.65 6.60 -4.68
C ASN A 230 1.65 7.20 -3.68
N HIS A 231 1.90 7.02 -2.38
CA HIS A 231 1.09 7.60 -1.33
C HIS A 231 1.78 8.83 -0.73
N TRP A 232 1.09 9.94 -0.75
CA TRP A 232 1.53 11.17 -0.11
C TRP A 232 1.03 11.21 1.32
N PHE A 233 1.94 11.05 2.29
CA PHE A 233 1.65 11.24 3.69
C PHE A 233 2.11 12.61 4.15
N SER A 234 1.26 13.31 4.90
CA SER A 234 1.61 14.58 5.50
C SER A 234 2.38 14.37 6.79
N ILE A 235 3.56 14.99 6.88
CA ILE A 235 4.35 14.99 8.11
C ILE A 235 3.77 16.03 9.06
N PHE A 236 3.34 15.57 10.24
CA PHE A 236 2.79 16.42 11.30
C PHE A 236 3.85 16.68 12.36
N ASP A 237 4.06 17.95 12.63
CA ASP A 237 4.90 18.48 13.68
C ASP A 237 4.20 19.65 14.39
N GLU A 238 4.87 20.28 15.36
CA GLU A 238 4.30 21.36 16.12
C GLU A 238 4.02 22.62 15.27
N GLU A 239 4.88 22.90 14.28
CA GLU A 239 4.74 24.08 13.41
C GLU A 239 3.48 23.92 12.53
N ARG A 240 3.31 22.77 11.89
CA ARG A 240 2.11 22.49 11.08
C ARG A 240 0.83 22.54 11.90
N CYS A 241 0.82 21.90 13.08
CA CYS A 241 -0.36 21.92 13.95
C CYS A 241 -0.74 23.35 14.37
N ARG A 242 0.24 24.21 14.68
CA ARG A 242 -0.03 25.62 15.00
C ARG A 242 -0.54 26.41 13.80
N ALA A 243 -0.03 26.15 12.60
CA ALA A 243 -0.48 26.78 11.38
C ALA A 243 -1.96 26.45 11.09
N ILE A 244 -2.35 25.18 11.25
CA ILE A 244 -3.75 24.74 11.09
C ILE A 244 -4.65 25.39 12.16
N GLU A 245 -4.24 25.37 13.43
CA GLU A 245 -4.99 26.00 14.53
C GLU A 245 -5.14 27.53 14.38
N ALA A 246 -4.17 28.18 13.74
CA ALA A 246 -4.24 29.62 13.45
C ALA A 246 -5.21 29.95 12.32
N SER A 247 -5.41 29.01 11.37
CA SER A 247 -6.35 29.17 10.25
C SER A 247 -7.77 28.76 10.62
N GLN A 248 -7.96 27.86 11.57
CA GLN A 248 -9.27 27.35 12.00
C GLN A 248 -9.34 27.25 13.51
N THR A 249 -10.13 28.13 14.12
CA THR A 249 -10.35 28.16 15.57
C THR A 249 -11.17 26.94 16.01
N ASP A 250 -10.72 26.25 17.07
CA ASP A 250 -11.36 25.06 17.66
C ASP A 250 -11.36 23.78 16.77
N PHE A 251 -10.61 23.77 15.68
CA PHE A 251 -10.44 22.58 14.84
C PHE A 251 -9.31 21.66 15.35
N ASN A 252 -9.54 20.34 15.27
CA ASN A 252 -8.49 19.36 15.59
C ASN A 252 -7.52 19.23 14.39
N PRO A 253 -6.25 19.67 14.51
CA PRO A 253 -5.31 19.62 13.39
C PRO A 253 -5.16 18.22 12.75
N PHE A 254 -5.30 17.16 13.54
CA PHE A 254 -5.17 15.80 13.03
C PHE A 254 -6.35 15.31 12.18
N GLU A 255 -7.39 16.12 12.02
CA GLU A 255 -8.51 15.86 11.11
C GLU A 255 -8.34 16.55 9.75
N ASP A 256 -7.32 17.44 9.62
CA ASP A 256 -7.03 18.15 8.38
C ASP A 256 -6.59 17.24 7.23
N ASP A 257 -5.84 16.18 7.55
CA ASP A 257 -5.35 15.21 6.58
C ASP A 257 -5.75 13.78 6.92
N GLN A 258 -5.87 12.93 5.89
CA GLN A 258 -6.25 11.52 6.04
C GLN A 258 -5.04 10.60 6.27
N LEU A 259 -3.89 10.93 5.66
CA LEU A 259 -2.68 10.12 5.70
C LEU A 259 -1.60 10.89 6.45
N VAL A 260 -1.31 10.48 7.66
CA VAL A 260 -0.47 11.25 8.61
C VAL A 260 0.74 10.43 9.06
N LEU A 261 1.92 11.07 8.99
CA LEU A 261 3.17 10.64 9.61
C LEU A 261 3.49 11.56 10.79
N ALA A 262 3.81 11.00 11.95
CA ALA A 262 4.17 11.80 13.13
C ALA A 262 5.22 11.11 14.01
N SER A 263 6.00 11.93 14.72
CA SER A 263 6.96 11.44 15.71
C SER A 263 6.26 10.99 16.99
N ILE A 264 6.58 9.78 17.44
CA ILE A 264 6.06 9.24 18.71
C ILE A 264 6.54 10.06 19.90
N ASP A 265 7.81 10.50 19.86
CA ASP A 265 8.44 11.25 20.96
C ASP A 265 7.84 12.65 21.08
N TRP A 266 7.60 13.30 19.95
CA TRP A 266 6.95 14.60 19.93
C TRP A 266 5.51 14.52 20.48
N LEU A 267 4.71 13.57 19.99
CA LEU A 267 3.33 13.38 20.43
C LEU A 267 3.24 13.07 21.92
N ALA A 268 4.09 12.18 22.43
CA ALA A 268 4.09 11.76 23.83
C ALA A 268 4.52 12.86 24.81
N LYS A 269 5.31 13.85 24.35
CA LYS A 269 5.76 14.98 25.19
C LYS A 269 4.68 16.06 25.40
N SER A 270 3.66 16.14 24.55
CA SER A 270 2.63 17.15 24.59
C SER A 270 1.26 16.60 24.92
N ALA A 271 0.76 16.83 26.13
CA ALA A 271 -0.59 16.40 26.54
C ALA A 271 -1.70 16.91 25.60
N LYS A 272 -1.55 18.13 25.07
CA LYS A 272 -2.47 18.70 24.08
C LYS A 272 -2.49 17.86 22.80
N ARG A 273 -1.31 17.56 22.23
CA ARG A 273 -1.19 16.79 20.97
C ARG A 273 -1.61 15.35 21.15
N THR A 274 -1.25 14.72 22.29
CA THR A 274 -1.75 13.39 22.67
C THR A 274 -3.28 13.34 22.65
N LYS A 275 -3.94 14.32 23.28
CA LYS A 275 -5.41 14.36 23.31
C LYS A 275 -6.00 14.53 21.91
N GLN A 276 -5.47 15.46 21.09
CA GLN A 276 -5.96 15.73 19.75
C GLN A 276 -5.79 14.53 18.82
N VAL A 277 -4.61 13.91 18.77
CA VAL A 277 -4.36 12.74 17.90
C VAL A 277 -5.19 11.53 18.32
N THR A 278 -5.45 11.35 19.62
CA THR A 278 -6.28 10.26 20.13
C THR A 278 -7.77 10.49 19.83
N GLN A 279 -8.22 11.74 19.76
CA GLN A 279 -9.62 12.05 19.45
C GLN A 279 -9.94 11.91 17.95
N ALA A 280 -8.96 12.08 17.08
CA ALA A 280 -9.15 11.89 15.63
C ALA A 280 -9.48 10.41 15.31
N PRO A 281 -10.39 10.15 14.35
CA PRO A 281 -10.76 8.79 13.95
C PRO A 281 -9.69 8.19 13.03
N TRP A 282 -9.09 7.07 13.43
CA TRP A 282 -8.10 6.33 12.65
C TRP A 282 -8.58 4.92 12.32
N ASP A 283 -8.58 4.55 11.03
CA ASP A 283 -8.92 3.21 10.57
C ASP A 283 -7.75 2.25 10.79
N LEU A 284 -6.54 2.75 10.55
CA LEU A 284 -5.30 1.98 10.70
C LEU A 284 -4.25 2.82 11.44
N LEU A 285 -3.70 2.24 12.49
CA LEU A 285 -2.53 2.73 13.22
C LEU A 285 -1.34 1.82 12.94
N ILE A 286 -0.22 2.40 12.50
CA ILE A 286 1.06 1.70 12.32
C ILE A 286 2.07 2.32 13.28
N VAL A 287 2.76 1.47 14.04
CA VAL A 287 3.81 1.89 14.98
C VAL A 287 5.10 1.16 14.62
N ASP A 288 6.10 1.90 14.19
CA ASP A 288 7.41 1.31 13.90
C ASP A 288 8.32 1.34 15.13
N GLU A 289 9.31 0.46 15.14
CA GLU A 289 10.26 0.23 16.24
C GLU A 289 9.56 0.06 17.61
N ALA A 290 8.48 -0.71 17.62
CA ALA A 290 7.65 -0.95 18.81
C ALA A 290 8.42 -1.56 20.00
N HIS A 291 9.69 -1.95 19.81
CA HIS A 291 10.56 -2.38 20.90
C HIS A 291 10.95 -1.26 21.86
N HIS A 292 10.85 0.00 21.46
CA HIS A 292 11.07 1.16 22.33
C HIS A 292 9.88 1.48 23.25
N LEU A 293 8.74 0.78 23.09
CA LEU A 293 7.57 0.95 23.96
C LEU A 293 7.81 0.23 25.30
N GLU A 294 8.41 0.93 26.24
CA GLU A 294 8.67 0.40 27.58
C GLU A 294 7.38 0.32 28.42
N TRP A 295 7.16 -0.83 29.02
CA TRP A 295 6.01 -1.06 29.87
C TRP A 295 6.43 -1.73 31.17
N HIS A 296 5.93 -1.18 32.28
CA HIS A 296 5.99 -1.80 33.59
C HIS A 296 4.61 -1.67 34.23
N PRO A 297 4.14 -2.67 34.98
CA PRO A 297 2.80 -2.63 35.61
C PRO A 297 2.51 -1.34 36.38
N ASP A 298 3.49 -0.82 37.09
CA ASP A 298 3.32 0.34 37.98
C ASP A 298 3.54 1.67 37.27
N LYS A 299 4.31 1.70 36.14
CA LYS A 299 4.68 2.95 35.47
C LYS A 299 5.02 2.71 34.00
N PRO A 300 4.01 2.57 33.10
CA PRO A 300 4.27 2.50 31.67
C PRO A 300 4.84 3.82 31.14
N SER A 301 5.67 3.75 30.08
CA SER A 301 6.22 4.95 29.43
C SER A 301 5.12 5.81 28.77
N ALA A 302 5.39 7.10 28.58
CA ALA A 302 4.44 8.01 27.94
C ALA A 302 4.13 7.57 26.49
N GLN A 303 5.14 7.06 25.76
CA GLN A 303 4.99 6.49 24.42
C GLN A 303 4.06 5.27 24.43
N TYR A 304 4.24 4.36 25.41
CA TYR A 304 3.36 3.20 25.54
C TYR A 304 1.91 3.62 25.82
N GLN A 305 1.68 4.56 26.73
CA GLN A 305 0.34 5.08 27.07
C GLN A 305 -0.33 5.74 25.86
N LEU A 306 0.43 6.49 25.04
CA LEU A 306 -0.07 7.07 23.80
C LEU A 306 -0.55 5.98 22.84
N VAL A 307 0.28 4.94 22.60
CA VAL A 307 -0.06 3.85 21.69
C VAL A 307 -1.24 3.02 22.22
N GLU A 308 -1.33 2.81 23.53
CA GLU A 308 -2.47 2.12 24.17
C GLU A 308 -3.77 2.90 23.97
N ALA A 309 -3.76 4.22 24.18
CA ALA A 309 -4.92 5.08 23.97
C ALA A 309 -5.37 5.13 22.51
N LEU A 310 -4.43 5.26 21.58
CA LEU A 310 -4.69 5.21 20.14
C LEU A 310 -5.19 3.83 19.71
N GLY A 311 -4.56 2.77 20.17
CA GLY A 311 -4.89 1.39 19.83
C GLY A 311 -6.27 0.94 20.30
N GLN A 312 -6.80 1.52 21.39
CA GLN A 312 -8.16 1.27 21.87
C GLN A 312 -9.23 1.85 20.95
N ARG A 313 -8.90 2.92 20.21
CA ARG A 313 -9.83 3.63 19.31
C ARG A 313 -9.64 3.30 17.84
N ALA A 314 -8.41 3.02 17.42
CA ALA A 314 -8.12 2.63 16.05
C ALA A 314 -8.73 1.27 15.70
N GLY A 315 -9.32 1.17 14.52
CA GLY A 315 -9.89 -0.09 14.02
C GLY A 315 -8.83 -1.17 13.89
N SER A 316 -7.74 -0.88 13.21
CA SER A 316 -6.63 -1.81 12.95
C SER A 316 -5.32 -1.30 13.56
N LEU A 317 -4.44 -2.23 13.94
CA LEU A 317 -3.15 -1.91 14.56
C LEU A 317 -2.04 -2.82 14.02
N LEU A 318 -1.00 -2.22 13.44
CA LEU A 318 0.24 -2.89 13.06
C LEU A 318 1.37 -2.39 13.94
N LEU A 319 2.00 -3.28 14.68
CA LEU A 319 3.24 -3.02 15.42
C LEU A 319 4.41 -3.64 14.64
N LEU A 320 5.47 -2.88 14.40
CA LEU A 320 6.67 -3.36 13.73
C LEU A 320 7.83 -3.39 14.71
N THR A 321 8.57 -4.48 14.73
CA THR A 321 9.79 -4.62 15.54
C THR A 321 10.77 -5.60 14.89
N ALA A 322 12.06 -5.32 15.00
CA ALA A 322 13.09 -6.26 14.57
C ALA A 322 13.37 -7.36 15.61
N THR A 323 13.02 -7.12 16.87
CA THR A 323 13.49 -7.90 18.00
C THR A 323 12.39 -8.13 19.06
N PRO A 324 11.40 -8.99 18.78
CA PRO A 324 10.23 -9.14 19.65
C PRO A 324 10.54 -9.68 21.04
N GLN A 325 11.62 -10.44 21.22
CA GLN A 325 11.96 -11.14 22.48
C GLN A 325 13.28 -10.70 23.14
N GLN A 326 14.08 -9.85 22.49
CA GLN A 326 15.39 -9.47 23.01
C GLN A 326 15.32 -8.68 24.32
N LEU A 327 14.22 -7.98 24.58
CA LEU A 327 13.97 -7.20 25.80
C LEU A 327 13.29 -8.02 26.92
N GLY A 328 13.21 -9.35 26.75
CA GLY A 328 12.60 -10.26 27.72
C GLY A 328 11.12 -10.50 27.54
N LEU A 329 10.59 -11.49 28.28
CA LEU A 329 9.20 -11.94 28.19
C LEU A 329 8.18 -10.85 28.55
N MET A 330 8.51 -9.99 29.51
CA MET A 330 7.67 -8.86 29.95
C MET A 330 7.44 -7.86 28.80
N SER A 331 8.50 -7.51 28.10
CA SER A 331 8.43 -6.56 26.98
C SER A 331 7.65 -7.16 25.79
N HIS A 332 7.77 -8.45 25.56
CA HIS A 332 6.98 -9.14 24.54
C HIS A 332 5.49 -9.17 24.92
N PHE A 333 5.18 -9.50 26.18
CA PHE A 333 3.82 -9.43 26.72
C PHE A 333 3.19 -8.04 26.55
N ALA A 334 3.95 -6.99 26.83
CA ALA A 334 3.47 -5.62 26.73
C ALA A 334 3.00 -5.28 25.30
N ARG A 335 3.73 -5.73 24.27
CA ARG A 335 3.32 -5.53 22.87
C ARG A 335 2.10 -6.33 22.46
N LEU A 336 2.00 -7.59 22.91
CA LEU A 336 0.82 -8.41 22.68
C LEU A 336 -0.42 -7.82 23.38
N ARG A 337 -0.24 -7.24 24.57
CA ARG A 337 -1.29 -6.52 25.30
C ARG A 337 -1.84 -5.32 24.53
N LEU A 338 -1.00 -4.56 23.81
CA LEU A 338 -1.47 -3.49 22.92
C LEU A 338 -2.36 -4.00 21.78
N LEU A 339 -2.08 -5.20 21.28
CA LEU A 339 -2.88 -5.81 20.21
C LEU A 339 -4.21 -6.35 20.73
N ASP A 340 -4.23 -7.00 21.89
CA ASP A 340 -5.42 -7.56 22.53
C ASP A 340 -5.36 -7.45 24.05
N PRO A 341 -5.79 -6.31 24.65
CA PRO A 341 -5.74 -6.09 26.09
C PRO A 341 -6.56 -7.08 26.91
N ASN A 342 -7.66 -7.59 26.34
CA ASN A 342 -8.54 -8.53 27.02
C ASN A 342 -7.92 -9.92 27.15
N ARG A 343 -7.19 -10.33 26.14
CA ARG A 343 -6.50 -11.62 26.09
C ARG A 343 -5.23 -11.61 26.93
N PHE A 344 -4.43 -10.56 26.79
CA PHE A 344 -3.15 -10.40 27.48
C PHE A 344 -3.30 -9.43 28.67
N SER A 345 -4.12 -9.82 29.64
CA SER A 345 -4.42 -9.02 30.83
C SER A 345 -3.47 -9.31 31.98
N ASP A 346 -2.98 -10.55 32.11
CA ASP A 346 -2.16 -11.03 33.20
C ASP A 346 -0.84 -11.64 32.69
N PHE A 347 0.27 -11.17 33.26
CA PHE A 347 1.62 -11.59 32.84
C PHE A 347 1.97 -13.01 33.33
N GLU A 348 1.53 -13.42 34.53
CA GLU A 348 1.85 -14.74 35.06
C GLU A 348 1.14 -15.84 34.26
N ILE A 349 -0.11 -15.61 33.88
CA ILE A 349 -0.85 -16.52 33.01
C ILE A 349 -0.15 -16.66 31.67
N PHE A 350 0.27 -15.54 31.07
CA PHE A 350 1.01 -15.52 29.80
C PHE A 350 2.34 -16.29 29.88
N LYS A 351 3.05 -16.18 31.00
CA LYS A 351 4.30 -16.88 31.24
C LYS A 351 4.11 -18.39 31.30
N GLU A 352 3.10 -18.87 32.07
CA GLU A 352 2.75 -20.30 32.13
C GLU A 352 2.35 -20.85 30.77
N GLU A 353 1.57 -20.11 29.98
CA GLU A 353 1.19 -20.51 28.65
C GLU A 353 2.42 -20.61 27.72
N THR A 354 3.35 -19.66 27.82
CA THR A 354 4.59 -19.65 27.04
C THR A 354 5.43 -20.90 27.29
N GLU A 355 5.53 -21.33 28.54
CA GLU A 355 6.25 -22.55 28.91
C GLU A 355 5.59 -23.81 28.31
N ASN A 356 4.28 -23.82 28.12
CA ASN A 356 3.54 -24.92 27.52
C ASN A 356 3.68 -25.01 25.98
N TYR A 357 4.18 -23.98 25.29
CA TYR A 357 4.41 -24.01 23.85
C TYR A 357 5.71 -24.72 23.41
N VAL A 358 6.69 -24.83 24.29
CA VAL A 358 7.98 -25.45 24.00
C VAL A 358 7.85 -26.91 23.53
N PRO A 359 7.01 -27.78 24.14
CA PRO A 359 6.82 -29.14 23.65
C PRO A 359 6.18 -29.23 22.27
N VAL A 360 5.25 -28.35 21.94
CA VAL A 360 4.60 -28.28 20.63
C VAL A 360 5.60 -27.88 19.54
N ALA A 361 6.46 -26.90 19.84
CA ALA A 361 7.54 -26.48 18.93
C ALA A 361 8.50 -27.63 18.62
N LYS A 362 8.89 -28.39 19.62
CA LYS A 362 9.75 -29.59 19.43
C LYS A 362 9.09 -30.66 18.58
N LEU A 363 7.79 -30.88 18.74
CA LEU A 363 7.05 -31.82 17.90
C LEU A 363 7.00 -31.34 16.44
N CYS A 364 6.72 -30.08 16.20
CA CYS A 364 6.74 -29.51 14.86
C CYS A 364 8.12 -29.62 14.18
N GLN A 365 9.21 -29.44 14.93
CA GLN A 365 10.57 -29.65 14.41
C GLN A 365 10.82 -31.07 13.95
N LYS A 366 10.42 -32.06 14.75
CA LYS A 366 10.52 -33.48 14.36
C LYS A 366 9.75 -33.77 13.06
N ILE A 367 8.55 -33.16 12.94
CA ILE A 367 7.73 -33.30 11.72
C ILE A 367 8.45 -32.69 10.50
N ILE A 368 9.09 -31.53 10.67
CA ILE A 368 9.86 -30.85 9.59
C ILE A 368 11.11 -31.67 9.24
N ALA A 369 11.86 -32.15 10.22
CA ALA A 369 13.05 -32.93 10.05
C ALA A 369 12.77 -34.36 9.47
N ASN A 370 11.49 -34.70 9.28
CA ASN A 370 11.06 -35.98 8.80
C ASN A 370 11.50 -37.15 9.70
N GLU A 371 11.58 -36.90 11.01
CA GLU A 371 11.88 -37.89 12.02
C GLU A 371 10.68 -38.80 12.27
N GLU A 372 10.92 -40.00 12.86
CA GLU A 372 9.86 -40.94 13.20
C GLU A 372 9.03 -40.38 14.36
N LEU A 373 7.72 -40.26 14.14
CA LEU A 373 6.75 -39.83 15.14
C LEU A 373 6.17 -40.99 15.90
N LYS A 374 6.23 -40.92 17.23
CA LYS A 374 5.60 -41.90 18.09
C LYS A 374 4.13 -41.58 18.32
N LYS A 375 3.26 -42.60 18.25
CA LYS A 375 1.82 -42.43 18.55
C LYS A 375 1.55 -41.81 19.93
N SER A 376 2.43 -42.00 20.90
CA SER A 376 2.36 -41.37 22.23
C SER A 376 2.60 -39.85 22.20
N GLU A 377 3.47 -39.38 21.31
CA GLU A 377 3.76 -37.96 21.17
C GLU A 377 2.57 -37.21 20.52
N LEU A 378 1.87 -37.83 19.57
CA LEU A 378 0.66 -37.28 18.95
C LEU A 378 -0.55 -37.26 19.87
N ARG A 379 -0.63 -38.18 20.85
CA ARG A 379 -1.74 -38.19 21.84
C ARG A 379 -1.68 -37.08 22.87
N GLN A 380 -0.51 -36.52 23.10
CA GLN A 380 -0.32 -35.39 24.02
C GLN A 380 -0.83 -34.07 23.44
N PHE A 381 -0.97 -33.99 22.13
CA PHE A 381 -1.35 -32.78 21.42
C PHE A 381 -2.56 -33.06 20.52
N PRO A 382 -3.78 -32.67 20.92
CA PRO A 382 -4.98 -32.94 20.14
C PRO A 382 -4.96 -32.14 18.84
N ALA A 383 -4.82 -32.86 17.71
CA ALA A 383 -5.04 -32.32 16.37
C ALA A 383 -6.51 -32.59 15.94
N THR A 384 -6.97 -32.00 14.82
CA THR A 384 -8.31 -32.28 14.30
C THR A 384 -8.49 -33.77 14.01
N ASN A 385 -9.66 -34.31 14.32
CA ASN A 385 -9.94 -35.73 14.08
C ASN A 385 -9.70 -36.15 12.63
N ALA A 386 -9.95 -35.26 11.67
CA ALA A 386 -9.69 -35.50 10.25
C ALA A 386 -8.20 -35.65 9.92
N ILE A 387 -7.36 -34.78 10.47
CA ILE A 387 -5.90 -34.80 10.28
C ILE A 387 -5.30 -36.01 11.00
N LEU A 388 -5.76 -36.30 12.24
CA LEU A 388 -5.33 -37.48 12.99
C LEU A 388 -5.69 -38.78 12.28
N ALA A 389 -6.88 -38.87 11.67
CA ALA A 389 -7.29 -40.00 10.89
C ALA A 389 -6.36 -40.22 9.66
N LYS A 390 -6.03 -39.12 8.96
CA LYS A 390 -5.10 -39.15 7.82
C LYS A 390 -3.67 -39.55 8.22
N VAL A 391 -3.16 -38.94 9.30
CA VAL A 391 -1.83 -39.27 9.87
C VAL A 391 -1.77 -40.73 10.32
N ASN A 392 -2.78 -41.18 11.08
CA ASN A 392 -2.85 -42.56 11.54
C ASN A 392 -2.95 -43.58 10.38
N SER A 393 -3.68 -43.22 9.32
CA SER A 393 -3.78 -44.10 8.12
C SER A 393 -2.45 -44.20 7.35
N GLU A 394 -1.68 -43.13 7.26
CA GLU A 394 -0.36 -43.13 6.64
C GLU A 394 0.67 -43.89 7.49
N LEU A 395 0.70 -43.65 8.81
CA LEU A 395 1.59 -44.37 9.72
C LEU A 395 1.25 -45.87 9.86
N ALA A 396 -0.03 -46.26 9.76
CA ALA A 396 -0.45 -47.67 9.78
C ALA A 396 0.04 -48.44 8.55
N LYS A 397 0.28 -47.74 7.43
CA LYS A 397 0.82 -48.32 6.19
C LYS A 397 2.37 -48.43 6.17
N GLY A 398 3.02 -48.09 7.29
CA GLY A 398 4.49 -48.10 7.40
C GLY A 398 5.17 -47.04 6.49
N LYS A 399 4.43 -46.03 6.02
CA LYS A 399 4.93 -44.96 5.16
C LYS A 399 5.25 -43.72 5.97
N LYS A 400 6.32 -43.04 5.61
CA LYS A 400 6.60 -41.68 6.14
C LYS A 400 5.47 -40.74 5.68
N LEU A 401 5.09 -39.79 6.55
CA LEU A 401 4.07 -38.80 6.22
C LEU A 401 4.39 -38.08 4.91
N THR A 402 3.37 -37.89 4.07
CA THR A 402 3.53 -37.14 2.84
C THR A 402 3.82 -35.64 3.15
N LYS A 403 4.43 -34.95 2.20
CA LYS A 403 4.70 -33.48 2.37
C LYS A 403 3.41 -32.70 2.67
N SER A 404 2.30 -33.06 2.05
CA SER A 404 0.99 -32.44 2.26
C SER A 404 0.47 -32.68 3.66
N THR A 405 0.45 -33.95 4.14
CA THR A 405 -0.05 -34.32 5.48
C THR A 405 0.79 -33.67 6.59
N ARG A 406 2.11 -33.58 6.40
CA ARG A 406 3.00 -32.87 7.32
C ARG A 406 2.67 -31.37 7.41
N ALA A 407 2.52 -30.71 6.27
CA ALA A 407 2.18 -29.29 6.22
C ALA A 407 0.82 -29.02 6.87
N GLU A 408 -0.19 -29.87 6.63
CA GLU A 408 -1.51 -29.77 7.25
C GLU A 408 -1.44 -29.97 8.78
N LEU A 409 -0.68 -30.95 9.24
CA LEU A 409 -0.51 -31.23 10.69
C LEU A 409 0.22 -30.08 11.40
N ILE A 410 1.29 -29.56 10.80
CA ILE A 410 2.01 -28.39 11.35
C ILE A 410 1.10 -27.19 11.45
N ARG A 411 0.32 -26.91 10.39
CA ARG A 411 -0.62 -25.79 10.38
C ARG A 411 -1.69 -25.93 11.46
N ASP A 412 -2.28 -27.12 11.62
CA ASP A 412 -3.29 -27.39 12.66
C ASP A 412 -2.72 -27.23 14.07
N LEU A 413 -1.51 -27.75 14.33
CA LEU A 413 -0.83 -27.59 15.62
C LEU A 413 -0.50 -26.13 15.94
N ALA A 414 -0.02 -25.41 14.94
CA ALA A 414 0.35 -24.01 15.11
C ALA A 414 -0.89 -23.09 15.25
N ASP A 415 -1.99 -23.37 14.52
CA ASP A 415 -3.27 -22.65 14.66
C ASP A 415 -3.91 -22.89 16.04
N ARG A 416 -3.71 -24.06 16.63
CA ARG A 416 -4.29 -24.42 17.92
C ARG A 416 -3.50 -23.93 19.12
N HIS A 417 -2.19 -23.94 19.02
CA HIS A 417 -1.28 -23.75 20.15
C HIS A 417 -0.38 -22.53 20.04
N GLY A 418 -0.44 -21.76 18.95
CA GLY A 418 0.46 -20.65 18.69
C GLY A 418 -0.18 -19.26 18.70
N THR A 419 0.66 -18.25 18.84
CA THR A 419 0.34 -16.84 18.62
C THR A 419 0.40 -16.46 17.13
N GLY A 420 0.40 -17.42 16.22
CA GLY A 420 0.58 -17.25 14.78
C GLY A 420 -0.46 -16.39 14.07
N ARG A 421 -1.60 -16.12 14.72
CA ARG A 421 -2.57 -15.13 14.23
C ARG A 421 -2.21 -13.68 14.58
N VAL A 422 -1.42 -13.47 15.62
CA VAL A 422 -1.13 -12.15 16.17
C VAL A 422 0.28 -11.71 15.83
N LEU A 423 1.17 -12.64 15.58
CA LEU A 423 2.59 -12.41 15.35
C LEU A 423 3.07 -13.12 14.08
N PHE A 424 3.72 -12.35 13.20
CA PHE A 424 4.42 -12.86 12.02
C PHE A 424 5.92 -12.65 12.17
N ARG A 425 6.69 -13.70 11.95
CA ARG A 425 8.14 -13.68 12.06
C ARG A 425 8.80 -14.59 11.02
N ASN A 426 9.59 -14.00 10.17
CA ASN A 426 10.48 -14.68 9.25
C ASN A 426 11.95 -14.41 9.63
N THR A 427 12.82 -15.36 9.33
CA THR A 427 14.25 -15.26 9.58
C THR A 427 15.05 -15.53 8.31
N ARG A 428 16.26 -15.02 8.24
CA ARG A 428 17.16 -15.26 7.09
C ARG A 428 17.48 -16.73 6.87
N LYS A 429 17.34 -17.57 7.91
CA LYS A 429 17.55 -19.02 7.81
C LYS A 429 16.43 -19.74 7.05
N THR A 430 15.21 -19.26 7.21
CA THR A 430 14.02 -19.85 6.57
C THR A 430 13.83 -19.35 5.15
N ILE A 431 14.38 -18.17 4.82
CA ILE A 431 14.23 -17.54 3.51
C ILE A 431 15.54 -17.62 2.73
N ARG A 432 15.49 -18.22 1.54
CA ARG A 432 16.63 -18.29 0.62
C ARG A 432 16.74 -17.00 -0.20
N GLY A 433 17.97 -16.64 -0.61
CA GLY A 433 18.19 -15.52 -1.54
C GLY A 433 18.90 -14.32 -0.95
N PHE A 434 19.48 -14.45 0.24
CA PHE A 434 20.40 -13.44 0.78
C PHE A 434 21.82 -13.61 0.28
N PRO A 435 22.53 -12.50 0.01
CA PRO A 435 23.95 -12.52 -0.30
C PRO A 435 24.76 -12.88 0.93
N LYS A 436 25.98 -13.37 0.74
CA LYS A 436 26.96 -13.47 1.81
C LYS A 436 27.62 -12.12 2.04
N ARG A 437 27.90 -11.82 3.29
CA ARG A 437 28.72 -10.67 3.68
C ARG A 437 30.19 -11.10 3.74
N LEU A 438 31.06 -10.39 3.05
CA LEU A 438 32.50 -10.66 3.02
C LEU A 438 33.23 -9.43 3.57
N ALA A 439 33.69 -9.52 4.82
CA ALA A 439 34.45 -8.46 5.47
C ALA A 439 35.87 -8.34 4.89
N LYS A 440 36.28 -7.12 4.58
CA LYS A 440 37.61 -6.75 4.09
C LYS A 440 38.19 -5.66 4.97
N LEU A 441 38.81 -6.05 6.08
CA LEU A 441 39.51 -5.14 6.98
C LEU A 441 40.82 -4.74 6.33
N SER A 442 41.11 -3.43 6.29
CA SER A 442 42.29 -2.85 5.67
C SER A 442 43.00 -1.96 6.69
N PRO A 443 44.00 -2.52 7.45
CA PRO A 443 44.83 -1.73 8.36
C PRO A 443 45.79 -0.85 7.55
N LEU A 444 45.83 0.44 7.85
CA LEU A 444 46.66 1.44 7.20
C LEU A 444 47.64 2.02 8.20
N GLY A 445 48.93 2.13 7.83
CA GLY A 445 49.98 2.66 8.70
C GLY A 445 49.69 4.14 9.05
N PHE A 446 49.83 4.50 10.31
CA PHE A 446 49.52 5.82 10.82
C PHE A 446 50.46 6.23 11.97
N ASP A 447 50.86 7.47 12.02
CA ASP A 447 51.63 8.03 13.12
C ASP A 447 50.75 8.79 14.13
N ASP A 448 50.38 8.12 15.21
CA ASP A 448 49.50 8.64 16.27
C ASP A 448 50.14 9.77 17.09
N THR A 449 51.44 9.99 16.99
CA THR A 449 52.14 11.02 17.73
C THR A 449 52.26 12.37 17.03
N SER A 450 51.81 12.44 15.79
CA SER A 450 51.79 13.64 14.95
C SER A 450 50.54 14.51 15.16
N GLN A 451 50.53 15.70 14.54
CA GLN A 451 49.33 16.56 14.47
C GLN A 451 48.14 15.81 13.81
N ASP A 452 48.43 14.88 12.90
CA ASP A 452 47.47 14.05 12.27
C ASP A 452 46.79 13.09 13.27
N GLY A 453 47.54 12.64 14.31
CA GLY A 453 46.98 11.86 15.40
C GLY A 453 45.96 12.61 16.25
N GLU A 454 46.18 13.90 16.52
CA GLU A 454 45.21 14.74 17.22
C GLU A 454 43.94 14.96 16.37
N ASN A 455 44.11 15.16 15.06
CA ASN A 455 42.99 15.30 14.13
C ASN A 455 42.18 14.01 14.03
N ASP A 456 42.83 12.84 13.95
CA ASP A 456 42.15 11.55 13.92
C ASP A 456 41.35 11.27 15.19
N ARG A 457 41.91 11.63 16.37
CA ARG A 457 41.16 11.50 17.65
C ARG A 457 39.95 12.39 17.69
N ALA A 458 40.05 13.64 17.26
CA ALA A 458 38.89 14.55 17.21
C ALA A 458 37.83 14.07 16.24
N GLU A 459 38.25 13.54 15.09
CA GLU A 459 37.34 12.91 14.12
C GLU A 459 36.68 11.65 14.71
N PHE A 460 37.45 10.80 15.37
CA PHE A 460 36.94 9.58 15.99
C PHE A 460 35.91 9.86 17.09
N ASP A 461 36.20 10.81 17.98
CA ASP A 461 35.29 11.20 19.06
C ASP A 461 33.95 11.74 18.53
N PHE A 462 33.99 12.47 17.43
CA PHE A 462 32.78 12.88 16.71
C PHE A 462 32.05 11.66 16.11
N ASP A 463 32.77 10.76 15.42
CA ASP A 463 32.17 9.59 14.75
C ASP A 463 31.43 8.67 15.71
N ILE A 464 31.96 8.45 16.92
CA ILE A 464 31.29 7.59 17.92
C ILE A 464 30.27 8.33 18.78
N GLY A 465 30.12 9.65 18.64
CA GLY A 465 29.13 10.46 19.36
C GLY A 465 29.54 10.96 20.73
N LEU A 466 30.84 10.94 21.06
CA LEU A 466 31.37 11.52 22.30
C LEU A 466 31.33 13.06 22.29
N THR A 467 31.31 13.68 21.14
CA THR A 467 31.25 15.13 20.99
C THR A 467 30.29 15.51 19.85
N ASP A 468 29.57 16.62 20.04
CA ASP A 468 28.73 17.21 18.98
C ASP A 468 29.52 18.18 18.10
N LYS A 469 30.74 18.50 18.46
CA LYS A 469 31.57 19.42 17.71
C LYS A 469 32.26 18.73 16.56
N GLU A 470 31.76 18.96 15.35
CA GLU A 470 32.31 18.43 14.12
C GLU A 470 33.70 19.07 13.83
N PRO A 471 34.76 18.27 13.59
CA PRO A 471 36.07 18.78 13.22
C PRO A 471 36.08 19.28 11.77
N ARG A 472 37.10 20.05 11.42
CA ARG A 472 37.35 20.39 10.01
C ARG A 472 38.13 19.25 9.35
N TYR A 473 37.65 18.82 8.20
CA TYR A 473 38.24 17.71 7.46
C TYR A 473 39.22 18.20 6.38
N ASN A 474 40.35 17.54 6.29
CA ASN A 474 41.30 17.63 5.16
C ASN A 474 41.84 16.23 4.89
N PHE A 475 41.31 15.58 3.86
CA PHE A 475 41.69 14.20 3.51
C PHE A 475 42.66 14.10 2.33
N VAL A 476 43.26 15.20 1.84
CA VAL A 476 44.08 15.20 0.62
C VAL A 476 45.26 14.22 0.74
N ASP A 477 45.90 14.16 1.93
CA ASP A 477 47.03 13.26 2.19
C ASP A 477 46.65 12.09 3.12
N ASP A 478 45.37 11.83 3.34
CA ASP A 478 44.87 10.75 4.19
C ASP A 478 45.14 9.38 3.56
N GLN A 479 45.71 8.46 4.32
CA GLN A 479 46.00 7.09 3.91
C GLN A 479 44.73 6.32 3.45
N ARG A 480 43.55 6.64 4.03
CA ARG A 480 42.28 6.04 3.64
C ARG A 480 41.88 6.43 2.23
N ILE A 481 42.17 7.65 1.79
CA ILE A 481 41.92 8.12 0.42
C ILE A 481 42.87 7.48 -0.57
N GLU A 482 44.15 7.33 -0.25
CA GLU A 482 45.10 6.62 -1.13
C GLU A 482 44.70 5.16 -1.33
N TRP A 483 44.31 4.51 -0.24
CA TRP A 483 43.77 3.16 -0.28
C TRP A 483 42.50 3.09 -1.13
N LEU A 484 41.56 4.03 -0.95
CA LEU A 484 40.28 4.08 -1.72
C LEU A 484 40.55 4.25 -3.21
N VAL A 485 41.43 5.18 -3.59
CA VAL A 485 41.82 5.39 -5.00
C VAL A 485 42.43 4.13 -5.60
N SER A 486 43.30 3.44 -4.85
CA SER A 486 43.90 2.17 -5.25
C SER A 486 42.83 1.08 -5.46
N LEU A 487 41.88 0.98 -4.54
CA LEU A 487 40.74 0.04 -4.61
C LEU A 487 39.88 0.31 -5.85
N LEU A 488 39.53 1.56 -6.13
CA LEU A 488 38.74 1.99 -7.27
C LEU A 488 39.42 1.68 -8.60
N ARG A 489 40.75 1.96 -8.70
CA ARG A 489 41.55 1.65 -9.89
C ARG A 489 41.61 0.14 -10.18
N LYS A 490 41.78 -0.66 -9.11
CA LYS A 490 41.89 -2.13 -9.21
C LYS A 490 40.58 -2.78 -9.67
N ASN A 491 39.43 -2.15 -9.40
CA ASN A 491 38.09 -2.65 -9.70
C ASN A 491 37.31 -1.63 -10.57
N ALA A 492 37.90 -1.13 -11.64
CA ALA A 492 37.36 -0.02 -12.44
C ALA A 492 35.96 -0.31 -13.06
N ALA A 493 35.59 -1.59 -13.23
CA ALA A 493 34.30 -1.99 -13.75
C ALA A 493 33.19 -1.98 -12.67
N ASP A 494 33.55 -2.09 -11.41
CA ASP A 494 32.59 -2.21 -10.30
C ASP A 494 32.12 -0.83 -9.81
N LYS A 495 30.95 -0.85 -9.14
CA LYS A 495 30.38 0.31 -8.46
C LYS A 495 30.60 0.21 -6.96
N PHE A 496 30.81 1.36 -6.33
CA PHE A 496 31.12 1.47 -4.90
C PHE A 496 30.15 2.42 -4.22
N LEU A 497 29.60 1.99 -3.09
CA LEU A 497 28.87 2.84 -2.15
C LEU A 497 29.78 3.13 -0.96
N LEU A 498 30.06 4.39 -0.69
CA LEU A 498 30.78 4.83 0.49
C LEU A 498 29.83 5.54 1.43
N ILE A 499 29.80 5.14 2.68
CA ILE A 499 28.99 5.78 3.72
C ILE A 499 29.92 6.35 4.81
N CYS A 500 29.64 7.59 5.18
CA CYS A 500 30.29 8.28 6.30
C CYS A 500 29.25 9.03 7.14
N ARG A 501 29.65 9.54 8.32
CA ARG A 501 28.71 10.10 9.30
C ARG A 501 28.01 11.37 8.85
N SER A 502 28.75 12.34 8.28
CA SER A 502 28.22 13.68 8.05
C SER A 502 28.37 14.15 6.60
N LYS A 503 27.59 15.17 6.24
CA LYS A 503 27.71 15.90 4.97
C LYS A 503 29.09 16.50 4.79
N ALA A 504 29.62 17.20 5.79
CA ALA A 504 30.95 17.86 5.68
C ALA A 504 32.04 16.85 5.38
N LYS A 505 31.99 15.67 6.03
CA LYS A 505 32.89 14.55 5.74
C LYS A 505 32.69 14.01 4.33
N ALA A 506 31.46 13.81 3.88
CA ALA A 506 31.17 13.31 2.53
C ALA A 506 31.74 14.25 1.44
N CYS A 507 31.54 15.56 1.59
CA CYS A 507 32.10 16.56 0.68
C CYS A 507 33.63 16.58 0.69
N ALA A 508 34.25 16.48 1.86
CA ALA A 508 35.71 16.46 1.97
C ALA A 508 36.31 15.18 1.35
N VAL A 509 35.67 14.03 1.50
CA VAL A 509 36.09 12.79 0.84
C VAL A 509 35.96 12.92 -0.67
N GLU A 510 34.84 13.48 -1.17
CA GLU A 510 34.64 13.73 -2.61
C GLU A 510 35.76 14.60 -3.19
N GLU A 511 36.08 15.73 -2.56
CA GLU A 511 37.11 16.65 -2.97
C GLU A 511 38.49 15.96 -3.02
N ALA A 512 38.82 15.22 -1.97
CA ALA A 512 40.09 14.49 -1.90
C ALA A 512 40.22 13.41 -2.97
N VAL A 513 39.15 12.64 -3.25
CA VAL A 513 39.16 11.62 -4.33
C VAL A 513 39.27 12.26 -5.70
N ARG A 514 38.52 13.34 -5.97
CA ARG A 514 38.57 14.07 -7.25
C ARG A 514 39.96 14.66 -7.55
N SER A 515 40.68 15.06 -6.51
CA SER A 515 42.07 15.59 -6.68
C SER A 515 43.06 14.53 -7.14
N LYS A 516 42.80 13.22 -6.90
CA LYS A 516 43.73 12.11 -7.16
C LYS A 516 43.31 11.22 -8.35
N VAL A 517 42.04 11.22 -8.75
CA VAL A 517 41.55 10.37 -9.81
C VAL A 517 40.42 11.04 -10.58
N ASN A 518 40.44 10.94 -11.90
CA ASN A 518 39.38 11.39 -12.76
C ASN A 518 38.30 10.28 -12.86
N LEU A 519 37.33 10.31 -11.96
CA LEU A 519 36.28 9.32 -11.85
C LEU A 519 34.89 10.02 -11.76
N LYS A 520 33.86 9.37 -12.32
CA LYS A 520 32.47 9.83 -12.17
C LYS A 520 32.00 9.54 -10.73
N ILE A 521 31.83 10.58 -9.91
CA ILE A 521 31.45 10.50 -8.52
C ILE A 521 30.11 11.19 -8.32
N ALA A 522 29.16 10.53 -7.70
CA ALA A 522 27.92 11.09 -7.21
C ALA A 522 27.96 11.26 -5.68
N ILE A 523 27.25 12.23 -5.14
CA ILE A 523 27.18 12.51 -3.71
C ILE A 523 25.73 12.57 -3.22
N PHE A 524 25.49 12.07 -1.99
CA PHE A 524 24.23 12.15 -1.29
C PHE A 524 24.41 12.73 0.10
N HIS A 525 23.67 13.79 0.40
CA HIS A 525 23.57 14.34 1.74
C HIS A 525 22.20 15.00 1.96
N GLU A 526 21.89 15.33 3.20
CA GLU A 526 20.60 15.82 3.66
C GLU A 526 20.12 17.13 3.01
N GLU A 527 21.01 18.00 2.62
CA GLU A 527 20.68 19.28 2.00
C GLU A 527 20.32 19.19 0.50
N LEU A 528 20.59 18.06 -0.15
CA LEU A 528 20.14 17.85 -1.53
C LEU A 528 18.62 17.69 -1.57
N THR A 529 17.99 18.36 -2.55
CA THR A 529 16.56 18.15 -2.83
C THR A 529 16.28 16.71 -3.25
N LEU A 530 15.05 16.25 -3.06
CA LEU A 530 14.64 14.90 -3.50
C LEU A 530 14.96 14.65 -4.98
N ILE A 531 14.76 15.67 -5.84
CA ILE A 531 15.04 15.58 -7.28
C ILE A 531 16.54 15.42 -7.55
N GLN A 532 17.39 16.16 -6.84
CA GLN A 532 18.85 16.04 -6.98
C GLN A 532 19.32 14.65 -6.53
N ARG A 533 18.78 14.14 -5.41
CA ARG A 533 19.08 12.78 -4.95
C ARG A 533 18.65 11.73 -5.97
N ASP A 534 17.47 11.90 -6.59
CA ASP A 534 16.98 10.99 -7.62
C ASP A 534 17.87 10.95 -8.85
N ARG A 535 18.26 12.14 -9.33
CA ARG A 535 19.16 12.25 -10.47
C ARG A 535 20.49 11.57 -10.17
N ASN A 536 21.06 11.77 -8.99
CA ASN A 536 22.33 11.16 -8.60
C ASN A 536 22.21 9.64 -8.42
N ALA A 537 21.07 9.14 -7.89
CA ALA A 537 20.81 7.71 -7.80
C ALA A 537 20.63 7.05 -9.18
N ALA A 538 19.86 7.68 -10.07
CA ALA A 538 19.68 7.20 -11.42
C ALA A 538 21.01 7.15 -12.18
N TRP A 539 21.81 8.22 -12.06
CA TRP A 539 23.13 8.25 -12.63
C TRP A 539 24.08 7.19 -12.07
N PHE A 540 24.01 6.92 -10.76
CA PHE A 540 24.78 5.82 -10.15
C PHE A 540 24.28 4.44 -10.61
N ALA A 541 22.99 4.29 -10.92
CA ALA A 541 22.43 3.03 -11.43
C ALA A 541 22.80 2.74 -12.90
N GLU A 542 23.06 3.77 -13.72
CA GLU A 542 23.43 3.61 -15.14
C GLU A 542 24.78 2.91 -15.30
N GLU A 543 24.90 2.01 -16.27
CA GLU A 543 26.13 1.23 -16.50
C GLU A 543 27.36 2.13 -16.72
N ASP A 544 27.22 3.17 -17.55
CA ASP A 544 28.23 4.18 -17.82
C ASP A 544 28.18 5.39 -16.87
N GLY A 545 27.34 5.33 -15.83
CA GLY A 545 27.15 6.39 -14.84
C GLY A 545 28.26 6.48 -13.81
N ALA A 546 27.92 7.09 -12.66
CA ALA A 546 28.85 7.21 -11.53
C ALA A 546 29.37 5.85 -11.06
N LYS A 547 30.67 5.79 -10.76
CA LYS A 547 31.33 4.57 -10.26
C LYS A 547 31.44 4.57 -8.74
N LEU A 548 31.43 5.74 -8.12
CA LEU A 548 31.43 5.92 -6.68
C LEU A 548 30.26 6.81 -6.27
N LEU A 549 29.48 6.36 -5.32
CA LEU A 549 28.47 7.16 -4.63
C LEU A 549 28.90 7.36 -3.19
N ILE A 550 29.08 8.61 -2.78
CA ILE A 550 29.45 9.00 -1.42
C ILE A 550 28.20 9.50 -0.70
N CYS A 551 27.87 8.87 0.44
CA CYS A 551 26.67 9.20 1.21
C CYS A 551 27.03 9.66 2.63
N SER A 552 26.33 10.69 3.12
CA SER A 552 26.19 10.90 4.55
C SER A 552 25.23 9.86 5.16
N GLU A 553 25.24 9.73 6.48
CA GLU A 553 24.34 8.81 7.21
C GLU A 553 22.88 9.03 6.79
N ILE A 554 22.39 10.25 6.98
CA ILE A 554 21.00 10.66 6.66
C ILE A 554 20.75 10.61 5.14
N GLY A 555 21.73 11.00 4.33
CA GLY A 555 21.59 11.00 2.86
C GLY A 555 21.34 9.61 2.27
N SER A 556 21.84 8.56 2.90
CA SER A 556 21.70 7.18 2.44
C SER A 556 20.34 6.55 2.80
N GLU A 557 19.57 7.13 3.69
CA GLU A 557 18.30 6.56 4.18
C GLU A 557 17.25 6.38 3.07
N GLY A 558 16.47 5.33 3.16
CA GLY A 558 15.35 5.05 2.26
C GLY A 558 15.73 4.60 0.85
N ARG A 559 17.02 4.37 0.54
CA ARG A 559 17.48 3.98 -0.79
C ARG A 559 17.90 2.52 -0.88
N ASN A 560 17.71 1.95 -2.06
CA ASN A 560 18.12 0.59 -2.40
C ASN A 560 19.19 0.62 -3.49
N PHE A 561 20.34 0.01 -3.21
CA PHE A 561 21.47 -0.06 -4.13
C PHE A 561 21.85 -1.52 -4.43
N GLN A 562 20.89 -2.41 -4.62
CA GLN A 562 21.08 -3.86 -4.85
C GLN A 562 21.97 -4.17 -6.07
N PHE A 563 22.11 -3.26 -7.03
CA PHE A 563 23.04 -3.43 -8.15
C PHE A 563 24.52 -3.20 -7.76
N CYS A 564 24.77 -2.63 -6.58
CA CYS A 564 26.12 -2.41 -6.03
C CYS A 564 26.50 -3.52 -5.06
N ARG A 565 27.70 -4.07 -5.17
CA ARG A 565 28.22 -5.13 -4.31
C ARG A 565 29.35 -4.72 -3.38
N HIS A 566 29.87 -3.49 -3.52
CA HIS A 566 30.96 -2.97 -2.70
C HIS A 566 30.46 -1.86 -1.78
N LEU A 567 30.54 -2.09 -0.48
CA LEU A 567 30.27 -1.09 0.56
C LEU A 567 31.59 -0.67 1.21
N VAL A 568 31.85 0.61 1.28
CA VAL A 568 32.98 1.20 2.02
C VAL A 568 32.46 1.91 3.24
N LEU A 569 32.81 1.42 4.42
CA LEU A 569 32.52 2.06 5.70
C LEU A 569 33.70 2.94 6.04
N PHE A 570 33.63 4.23 5.66
CA PHE A 570 34.74 5.16 5.83
C PHE A 570 34.99 5.50 7.30
N ASP A 571 33.95 5.51 8.10
CA ASP A 571 33.95 5.60 9.56
C ASP A 571 33.00 4.57 10.18
N LEU A 572 33.12 4.34 11.47
CA LEU A 572 32.27 3.45 12.24
C LEU A 572 31.66 4.25 13.41
N HIS A 573 30.34 4.06 13.60
CA HIS A 573 29.61 4.56 14.76
C HIS A 573 29.68 3.54 15.90
N LEU A 574 29.52 3.99 17.16
CA LEU A 574 29.51 3.09 18.31
C LEU A 574 28.30 2.16 18.33
N ASN A 575 27.15 2.67 17.88
CA ASN A 575 25.89 1.91 17.87
C ASN A 575 25.88 0.82 16.77
N PRO A 576 25.74 -0.47 17.16
CA PRO A 576 25.68 -1.59 16.22
C PRO A 576 24.47 -1.56 15.28
N GLU A 577 23.37 -0.94 15.70
CA GLU A 577 22.15 -0.85 14.86
C GLU A 577 22.37 0.08 13.67
N LEU A 578 23.07 1.20 13.85
CA LEU A 578 23.45 2.08 12.74
C LEU A 578 24.37 1.37 11.75
N LEU A 579 25.30 0.55 12.25
CA LEU A 579 26.13 -0.29 11.38
C LEU A 579 25.29 -1.27 10.56
N GLU A 580 24.35 -1.94 11.20
CA GLU A 580 23.43 -2.86 10.52
C GLU A 580 22.56 -2.13 9.47
N GLN A 581 22.10 -0.93 9.75
CA GLN A 581 21.38 -0.09 8.79
C GLN A 581 22.23 0.27 7.58
N ARG A 582 23.51 0.65 7.77
CA ARG A 582 24.45 0.93 6.68
C ARG A 582 24.67 -0.29 5.79
N ILE A 583 24.91 -1.45 6.38
CA ILE A 583 25.07 -2.72 5.65
C ILE A 583 23.78 -3.09 4.93
N GLY A 584 22.65 -2.87 5.56
CA GLY A 584 21.31 -3.12 5.03
C GLY A 584 20.94 -2.32 3.76
N ARG A 585 21.76 -1.32 3.36
CA ARG A 585 21.59 -0.64 2.06
C ARG A 585 21.88 -1.57 0.88
N LEU A 586 22.77 -2.54 1.06
CA LEU A 586 23.17 -3.53 0.06
C LEU A 586 22.68 -4.93 0.43
N ASP A 587 22.65 -5.27 1.71
CA ASP A 587 22.31 -6.58 2.23
C ASP A 587 20.80 -6.78 2.33
N ARG A 588 20.21 -7.04 1.18
CA ARG A 588 18.76 -7.24 1.05
C ARG A 588 18.48 -8.49 0.24
N ILE A 589 17.32 -9.05 0.48
CA ILE A 589 16.80 -10.15 -0.33
C ILE A 589 16.70 -9.72 -1.80
N GLY A 590 17.12 -10.58 -2.73
CA GLY A 590 17.17 -10.28 -4.16
C GLY A 590 18.52 -9.75 -4.67
N GLN A 591 19.48 -9.46 -3.79
CA GLN A 591 20.87 -9.18 -4.18
C GLN A 591 21.50 -10.43 -4.83
N LYS A 592 21.97 -10.29 -6.06
CA LYS A 592 22.51 -11.42 -6.84
C LYS A 592 23.95 -11.80 -6.51
N ASN A 593 24.70 -10.87 -5.93
CA ASN A 593 26.13 -11.03 -5.68
C ASN A 593 26.44 -10.92 -4.18
N ASP A 594 27.51 -11.62 -3.74
CA ASP A 594 28.02 -11.45 -2.39
C ASP A 594 28.51 -10.04 -2.16
N ILE A 595 28.23 -9.49 -0.98
CA ILE A 595 28.55 -8.11 -0.61
C ILE A 595 29.95 -8.06 -0.02
N LYS A 596 30.80 -7.21 -0.56
CA LYS A 596 32.14 -6.95 -0.06
C LYS A 596 32.10 -5.68 0.79
N ILE A 597 32.28 -5.83 2.09
CA ILE A 597 32.29 -4.73 3.07
C ILE A 597 33.76 -4.36 3.35
N HIS A 598 34.13 -3.18 2.93
CA HIS A 598 35.50 -2.66 3.09
C HIS A 598 35.57 -1.73 4.29
N ILE A 599 36.46 -2.03 5.21
CA ILE A 599 36.66 -1.29 6.46
C ILE A 599 38.12 -0.81 6.51
N PRO A 600 38.44 0.38 5.95
CA PRO A 600 39.74 0.98 6.11
C PRO A 600 39.85 1.60 7.50
N TYR A 601 40.90 1.31 8.23
CA TYR A 601 41.15 1.93 9.52
C TYR A 601 42.66 2.22 9.74
N LEU A 602 42.89 3.32 10.44
CA LEU A 602 44.24 3.72 10.80
C LEU A 602 44.76 2.84 11.92
N LYS A 603 46.07 2.50 11.87
CA LYS A 603 46.74 1.65 12.86
C LYS A 603 48.12 2.22 13.19
N PRO A 604 48.45 2.45 14.49
CA PRO A 604 47.62 2.26 15.68
C PRO A 604 46.61 3.39 15.88
N SER A 605 45.33 3.09 16.21
CA SER A 605 44.33 4.09 16.57
C SER A 605 43.12 3.46 17.29
N ASN A 606 42.26 4.29 17.87
CA ASN A 606 41.02 3.82 18.47
C ASN A 606 40.06 3.18 17.42
N ARG A 607 40.18 3.54 16.13
CA ARG A 607 39.46 2.92 15.01
C ARG A 607 39.81 1.46 14.86
N GLU A 608 41.08 1.06 15.11
CA GLU A 608 41.47 -0.35 15.13
C GLU A 608 40.75 -1.12 16.22
N THR A 609 40.66 -0.53 17.44
CA THR A 609 39.96 -1.14 18.57
C THR A 609 38.49 -1.38 18.25
N LEU A 610 37.79 -0.38 17.72
CA LEU A 610 36.39 -0.46 17.36
C LEU A 610 36.15 -1.46 16.21
N ALA A 611 36.94 -1.43 15.15
CA ALA A 611 36.86 -2.34 14.03
C ALA A 611 37.07 -3.81 14.45
N LYS A 612 38.03 -4.07 15.35
CA LYS A 612 38.25 -5.41 15.90
C LYS A 612 37.10 -5.88 16.79
N TRP A 613 36.56 -5.01 17.64
CA TRP A 613 35.43 -5.34 18.48
C TRP A 613 34.20 -5.71 17.66
N PHE A 614 33.89 -4.94 16.62
CA PHE A 614 32.79 -5.27 15.69
C PHE A 614 33.06 -6.57 14.94
N HIS A 615 34.27 -6.81 14.46
CA HIS A 615 34.58 -7.99 13.65
C HIS A 615 34.72 -9.26 14.49
N LEU A 616 35.60 -9.25 15.48
CA LEU A 616 35.93 -10.45 16.26
C LEU A 616 34.98 -10.70 17.43
N GLY A 617 34.51 -9.64 18.09
CA GLY A 617 33.54 -9.73 19.20
C GLY A 617 32.11 -9.99 18.70
N LEU A 618 31.59 -9.03 17.96
CA LEU A 618 30.19 -9.10 17.48
C LEU A 618 30.00 -9.86 16.16
N ASN A 619 31.05 -10.10 15.38
CA ASN A 619 30.97 -10.63 14.00
C ASN A 619 30.00 -9.82 13.10
N ALA A 620 29.90 -8.51 13.35
CA ALA A 620 28.89 -7.61 12.81
C ALA A 620 28.99 -7.41 11.29
N PHE A 621 30.18 -7.58 10.72
CA PHE A 621 30.39 -7.40 9.28
C PHE A 621 30.00 -8.63 8.45
N GLU A 622 29.96 -9.82 9.04
CA GLU A 622 29.67 -11.07 8.32
C GLU A 622 28.31 -11.69 8.68
N GLU A 623 27.82 -11.43 9.89
CA GLU A 623 26.49 -11.86 10.33
C GLU A 623 25.61 -10.65 10.71
N SER A 624 24.29 -10.79 10.57
CA SER A 624 23.34 -9.82 11.09
C SER A 624 23.40 -9.78 12.62
N ILE A 625 23.43 -8.59 13.20
CA ILE A 625 23.58 -8.39 14.63
C ILE A 625 22.23 -8.59 15.31
N LEU A 626 22.10 -9.69 16.07
CA LEU A 626 20.94 -9.91 16.93
C LEU A 626 21.25 -9.33 18.33
N GLY A 627 20.45 -8.36 18.80
CA GLY A 627 20.62 -7.74 20.12
C GLY A 627 21.84 -6.81 20.22
N GLY A 628 22.13 -6.08 19.16
CA GLY A 628 23.28 -5.17 19.10
C GLY A 628 23.28 -4.14 20.24
N GLN A 629 22.14 -3.53 20.54
CA GLN A 629 22.02 -2.57 21.63
C GLN A 629 22.29 -3.21 23.00
N THR A 630 21.72 -4.38 23.27
CA THR A 630 21.97 -5.12 24.52
C THR A 630 23.45 -5.44 24.71
N MET A 631 24.14 -5.79 23.61
CA MET A 631 25.59 -6.02 23.66
C MET A 631 26.36 -4.73 23.92
N LEU A 632 25.92 -3.62 23.30
CA LEU A 632 26.54 -2.32 23.57
C LEU A 632 26.36 -1.92 25.03
N ASP A 633 25.15 -1.99 25.57
CA ASP A 633 24.85 -1.62 26.95
C ASP A 633 25.66 -2.46 27.97
N GLU A 634 25.91 -3.74 27.66
CA GLU A 634 26.75 -4.62 28.51
C GLU A 634 28.25 -4.27 28.47
N PHE A 635 28.78 -3.82 27.32
CA PHE A 635 30.20 -3.69 27.11
C PHE A 635 30.70 -2.25 26.87
N GLU A 636 29.79 -1.26 26.82
CA GLU A 636 30.10 0.14 26.47
C GLU A 636 31.19 0.77 27.37
N GLU A 637 31.07 0.63 28.69
CA GLU A 637 32.05 1.15 29.65
C GLU A 637 33.44 0.57 29.41
N ARG A 638 33.54 -0.74 29.25
CA ARG A 638 34.82 -1.44 28.99
C ARG A 638 35.41 -1.08 27.63
N LEU A 639 34.58 -0.81 26.66
CA LEU A 639 35.01 -0.38 25.34
C LEU A 639 35.60 1.02 25.40
N HIS A 640 34.98 1.95 26.15
CA HIS A 640 35.52 3.28 26.39
C HIS A 640 36.86 3.24 27.16
N GLU A 641 37.01 2.36 28.15
CA GLU A 641 38.29 2.13 28.83
C GLU A 641 39.37 1.65 27.85
N SER A 642 39.03 0.82 26.89
CA SER A 642 39.95 0.31 25.88
C SER A 642 40.43 1.40 24.91
N PHE A 643 39.69 2.48 24.69
CA PHE A 643 40.10 3.65 23.93
C PHE A 643 41.16 4.49 24.68
N SER A 644 41.23 4.36 26.02
CA SER A 644 42.16 5.11 26.87
C SER A 644 43.56 4.50 26.97
N GLY A 645 43.87 3.40 26.28
CA GLY A 645 45.25 2.91 26.12
C GLY A 645 45.65 1.63 26.84
N SER A 646 44.75 0.88 27.49
CA SER A 646 45.02 -0.40 28.17
C SER A 646 44.95 -1.59 27.21
N LYS A 647 46.01 -1.85 26.44
CA LYS A 647 46.08 -2.93 25.44
C LYS A 647 45.77 -4.36 25.97
N GLY A 648 46.04 -4.61 27.27
CA GLY A 648 45.74 -5.93 27.87
C GLY A 648 44.28 -6.26 28.06
N ASN A 649 43.36 -5.28 27.91
CA ASN A 649 41.92 -5.43 28.17
C ASN A 649 41.11 -5.71 26.87
N LEU A 650 41.69 -5.39 25.70
CA LEU A 650 40.97 -5.52 24.42
C LEU A 650 40.71 -6.98 24.02
N ASP A 651 41.70 -7.86 24.12
CA ASP A 651 41.52 -9.27 23.74
C ASP A 651 40.51 -9.97 24.68
N GLN A 652 40.57 -9.62 25.99
CA GLN A 652 39.57 -10.12 26.94
C GLN A 652 38.19 -9.60 26.65
N LEU A 653 38.04 -8.30 26.35
CA LEU A 653 36.76 -7.68 25.96
C LEU A 653 36.18 -8.36 24.73
N ILE A 654 36.97 -8.60 23.69
CA ILE A 654 36.56 -9.30 22.47
C ILE A 654 36.07 -10.73 22.78
N ASN A 655 36.81 -11.48 23.60
CA ASN A 655 36.46 -12.85 23.97
C ASN A 655 35.18 -12.87 24.78
N ASP A 656 35.00 -12.02 25.76
CA ASP A 656 33.82 -11.90 26.61
C ASP A 656 32.58 -11.51 25.75
N THR A 657 32.73 -10.55 24.83
CA THR A 657 31.70 -10.16 23.88
C THR A 657 31.29 -11.32 22.97
N ALA A 658 32.25 -12.06 22.45
CA ALA A 658 31.99 -13.24 21.59
C ALA A 658 31.27 -14.37 22.34
N GLU A 659 31.58 -14.58 23.63
CA GLU A 659 30.94 -15.55 24.49
C GLU A 659 29.50 -15.12 24.83
N SER A 660 29.30 -13.84 25.20
CA SER A 660 27.98 -13.29 25.49
C SER A 660 27.07 -13.36 24.24
N ARG A 661 27.61 -13.02 23.05
CA ARG A 661 26.92 -13.19 21.77
C ARG A 661 26.47 -14.62 21.53
N LYS A 662 27.33 -15.63 21.77
CA LYS A 662 26.97 -17.04 21.60
C LYS A 662 25.87 -17.46 22.55
N LYS A 663 25.94 -17.06 23.83
CA LYS A 663 24.89 -17.31 24.83
C LYS A 663 23.56 -16.69 24.43
N LEU A 664 23.58 -15.45 23.96
CA LEU A 664 22.40 -14.74 23.46
C LEU A 664 21.79 -15.47 22.24
N LYS A 665 22.64 -15.87 21.28
CA LYS A 665 22.20 -16.60 20.08
C LYS A 665 21.51 -17.94 20.43
N VAL A 666 22.01 -18.67 21.44
CA VAL A 666 21.38 -19.91 21.92
C VAL A 666 20.04 -19.63 22.58
N LYS A 667 19.98 -18.65 23.49
CA LYS A 667 18.72 -18.26 24.16
C LYS A 667 17.63 -17.85 23.16
N LEU A 668 17.99 -17.13 22.09
CA LEU A 668 17.08 -16.72 21.03
C LEU A 668 16.64 -17.91 20.13
N GLN A 669 17.45 -18.98 20.05
CA GLN A 669 17.13 -20.17 19.24
C GLN A 669 16.29 -21.20 20.00
N GLU A 670 16.28 -21.22 21.32
CA GLU A 670 15.55 -22.19 22.14
C GLU A 670 14.10 -21.79 22.44
N GLY A 671 13.67 -20.60 22.02
CA GLY A 671 12.38 -20.02 22.38
C GLY A 671 11.23 -20.32 21.41
N MET A 672 10.10 -19.65 21.65
CA MET A 672 8.84 -19.68 20.87
C MET A 672 8.98 -19.39 19.36
N ASP A 673 10.12 -18.89 18.90
CA ASP A 673 10.33 -18.37 17.56
C ASP A 673 10.11 -19.39 16.44
N GLN A 674 10.36 -20.67 16.70
CA GLN A 674 10.29 -21.69 15.66
C GLN A 674 8.88 -22.05 15.21
N LEU A 675 7.90 -22.06 16.12
CA LEU A 675 6.49 -22.22 15.75
C LEU A 675 5.96 -21.03 14.95
N LEU A 676 6.43 -19.85 15.28
CA LEU A 676 6.06 -18.62 14.60
C LEU A 676 6.65 -18.57 13.19
N GLU A 677 7.90 -18.98 13.01
CA GLU A 677 8.57 -19.06 11.70
C GLU A 677 7.84 -20.00 10.73
N ILE A 678 7.29 -21.10 11.24
CA ILE A 678 6.55 -22.08 10.44
C ILE A 678 5.25 -21.51 9.90
N ASN A 679 4.56 -20.68 10.71
CA ASN A 679 3.26 -20.08 10.34
C ASN A 679 3.38 -18.80 9.52
N SER A 680 4.55 -18.18 9.51
CA SER A 680 4.74 -16.86 8.88
C SER A 680 4.96 -16.93 7.37
N HIS A 681 5.04 -18.13 6.78
CA HIS A 681 5.23 -18.29 5.34
C HIS A 681 4.56 -19.57 4.80
N SER A 682 3.81 -19.41 3.71
CA SER A 682 3.29 -20.51 2.88
C SER A 682 3.78 -20.37 1.45
N SER A 683 4.67 -21.26 1.02
CA SER A 683 5.25 -21.22 -0.32
C SER A 683 4.20 -21.43 -1.43
N ALA A 684 3.16 -22.20 -1.16
CA ALA A 684 2.09 -22.45 -2.14
C ALA A 684 1.26 -21.19 -2.40
N VAL A 685 0.81 -20.51 -1.32
CA VAL A 685 0.01 -19.29 -1.43
C VAL A 685 0.82 -18.16 -2.06
N SER A 686 2.06 -17.95 -1.60
CA SER A 686 2.89 -16.88 -2.13
C SER A 686 3.27 -17.09 -3.60
N SER A 687 3.54 -18.31 -4.02
CA SER A 687 3.84 -18.62 -5.43
C SER A 687 2.64 -18.38 -6.33
N ASP A 688 1.44 -18.74 -5.88
CA ASP A 688 0.20 -18.48 -6.63
C ASP A 688 -0.06 -16.97 -6.79
N LEU A 689 0.08 -16.19 -5.71
CA LEU A 689 -0.08 -14.74 -5.75
C LEU A 689 0.93 -14.08 -6.72
N ILE A 690 2.20 -14.46 -6.63
CA ILE A 690 3.25 -13.92 -7.50
C ILE A 690 2.98 -14.30 -8.96
N GLN A 691 2.56 -15.54 -9.23
CA GLN A 691 2.23 -15.96 -10.57
C GLN A 691 1.06 -15.17 -11.16
N GLN A 692 0.01 -14.90 -10.38
CA GLN A 692 -1.12 -14.09 -10.81
C GLN A 692 -0.70 -12.64 -11.12
N ILE A 693 0.14 -12.03 -10.28
CA ILE A 693 0.69 -10.69 -10.52
C ILE A 693 1.49 -10.68 -11.83
N GLN A 694 2.42 -11.62 -12.00
CA GLN A 694 3.27 -11.70 -13.20
C GLN A 694 2.48 -11.99 -14.48
N GLN A 695 1.40 -12.76 -14.41
CA GLN A 695 0.50 -12.99 -15.55
C GLN A 695 -0.20 -11.70 -15.95
N SER A 696 -0.69 -10.94 -14.97
CA SER A 696 -1.33 -9.65 -15.21
C SER A 696 -0.36 -8.60 -15.78
N GLU A 697 0.90 -8.58 -15.34
CA GLU A 697 1.95 -7.69 -15.85
C GLU A 697 2.35 -8.00 -17.30
N LYS A 698 2.25 -9.25 -17.71
CA LYS A 698 2.52 -9.66 -19.09
C LYS A 698 1.36 -9.38 -20.05
N SER A 699 0.20 -9.02 -19.54
CA SER A 699 -0.96 -8.65 -20.34
C SER A 699 -0.72 -7.28 -20.99
N ILE A 700 -0.87 -7.22 -22.31
CA ILE A 700 -0.77 -5.98 -23.09
C ILE A 700 -1.97 -5.06 -22.80
N GLU A 701 -3.06 -5.59 -22.24
CA GLU A 701 -4.31 -4.87 -22.02
C GLU A 701 -4.16 -3.60 -21.15
N LEU A 702 -3.36 -3.66 -20.09
CA LEU A 702 -3.12 -2.50 -19.23
C LEU A 702 -2.42 -1.37 -19.98
N GLU A 703 -1.36 -1.71 -20.70
CA GLU A 703 -0.57 -0.76 -21.48
C GLU A 703 -1.41 -0.10 -22.57
N GLU A 704 -2.07 -0.89 -23.43
CA GLU A 704 -2.91 -0.37 -24.52
C GLU A 704 -4.09 0.46 -23.98
N PHE A 705 -4.75 0.01 -22.93
CA PHE A 705 -5.84 0.76 -22.32
C PHE A 705 -5.37 2.09 -21.74
N THR A 706 -4.24 2.08 -21.01
CA THR A 706 -3.68 3.29 -20.40
C THR A 706 -3.29 4.32 -21.47
N LEU A 707 -2.66 3.89 -22.55
CA LEU A 707 -2.29 4.80 -23.64
C LEU A 707 -3.52 5.45 -24.33
N ARG A 708 -4.58 4.68 -24.56
CA ARG A 708 -5.86 5.22 -25.07
C ARG A 708 -6.52 6.20 -24.09
N LEU A 709 -6.42 5.91 -22.80
CA LEU A 709 -6.95 6.77 -21.74
C LEU A 709 -6.17 8.10 -21.68
N PHE A 710 -4.85 8.05 -21.84
CA PHE A 710 -4.00 9.24 -21.91
C PHE A 710 -4.25 10.07 -23.17
N ASP A 711 -4.47 9.43 -24.31
CA ASP A 711 -4.87 10.12 -25.53
C ASP A 711 -6.23 10.85 -25.34
N PHE A 712 -7.20 10.19 -24.72
CA PHE A 712 -8.47 10.83 -24.33
C PHE A 712 -8.27 12.06 -23.44
N MET A 713 -7.31 12.02 -22.50
CA MET A 713 -6.96 13.15 -21.63
C MET A 713 -6.18 14.27 -22.37
N GLY A 714 -5.78 14.06 -23.61
CA GLY A 714 -4.98 15.00 -24.40
C GLY A 714 -3.53 15.11 -23.96
N LEU A 715 -2.96 14.01 -23.46
CA LEU A 715 -1.54 13.93 -23.10
C LEU A 715 -0.69 13.63 -24.34
N GLY A 716 0.52 14.18 -24.40
CA GLY A 716 1.51 13.78 -25.40
C GLY A 716 2.25 12.53 -24.92
N ILE A 717 2.42 11.56 -25.80
CA ILE A 717 3.02 10.27 -25.49
C ILE A 717 4.20 10.04 -26.43
N ASP A 718 5.41 9.94 -25.88
CA ASP A 718 6.64 9.64 -26.60
C ASP A 718 7.18 8.27 -26.14
N ASP A 719 7.41 7.37 -27.07
CA ASP A 719 7.98 6.05 -26.85
C ASP A 719 9.49 6.17 -26.58
N ILE A 720 9.97 5.73 -25.42
CA ILE A 720 11.40 5.80 -25.05
C ILE A 720 12.07 4.43 -25.22
N ALA A 721 11.37 3.38 -24.79
CA ALA A 721 11.84 2.00 -24.80
C ALA A 721 10.65 1.04 -24.64
N PRO A 722 10.80 -0.26 -24.84
CA PRO A 722 9.70 -1.21 -24.63
C PRO A 722 8.99 -0.98 -23.28
N GLN A 723 7.67 -0.83 -23.31
CA GLN A 723 6.81 -0.57 -22.15
C GLN A 723 7.20 0.68 -21.35
N THR A 724 7.87 1.66 -21.97
CA THR A 724 8.38 2.85 -21.29
C THR A 724 8.12 4.09 -22.11
N TYR A 725 7.45 5.07 -21.51
CA TYR A 725 6.93 6.26 -22.17
C TYR A 725 7.31 7.54 -21.44
N ARG A 726 7.49 8.61 -22.21
CA ARG A 726 7.55 9.99 -21.71
C ARG A 726 6.19 10.62 -21.96
N ILE A 727 5.58 11.13 -20.92
CA ILE A 727 4.28 11.79 -20.98
C ILE A 727 4.50 13.29 -20.85
N THR A 728 3.99 14.04 -21.81
CA THR A 728 3.98 15.51 -21.81
C THR A 728 2.56 16.01 -21.52
N ASN A 729 2.42 17.27 -21.12
CA ASN A 729 1.16 17.85 -20.63
C ASN A 729 0.60 17.13 -19.39
N ALA A 730 1.46 16.54 -18.55
CA ALA A 730 1.05 15.77 -17.38
C ALA A 730 0.29 16.60 -16.31
N HIS A 731 0.21 17.93 -16.46
CA HIS A 731 -0.66 18.81 -15.67
C HIS A 731 -2.16 18.60 -15.95
N ARG A 732 -2.51 17.92 -17.05
CA ARG A 732 -3.91 17.55 -17.37
C ARG A 732 -4.38 16.29 -16.64
N LEU A 733 -3.47 15.55 -16.04
CA LEU A 733 -3.85 14.39 -15.23
C LEU A 733 -4.67 14.86 -14.02
N PRO A 734 -5.70 14.09 -13.61
CA PRO A 734 -6.56 14.45 -12.48
C PRO A 734 -5.86 14.31 -11.12
N ILE A 735 -4.61 13.92 -11.11
CA ILE A 735 -3.78 13.80 -9.90
C ILE A 735 -2.42 14.48 -10.09
N ASN A 736 -1.88 14.99 -8.99
CA ASN A 736 -0.53 15.51 -8.96
C ASN A 736 0.49 14.38 -8.78
N LEU A 737 1.42 14.27 -9.72
CA LEU A 737 2.48 13.27 -9.69
C LEU A 737 3.77 13.84 -9.12
N PRO A 738 4.52 13.04 -8.33
CA PRO A 738 5.85 13.44 -7.90
C PRO A 738 6.76 13.74 -9.10
N GLY A 739 7.46 14.88 -9.06
CA GLY A 739 8.39 15.25 -10.15
C GLY A 739 7.77 15.98 -11.34
N ASN A 740 6.45 16.21 -11.37
CA ASN A 740 5.73 16.90 -12.45
C ASN A 740 5.85 18.44 -12.34
N ARG A 741 7.07 19.00 -12.34
CA ARG A 741 7.24 20.46 -12.30
C ARG A 741 7.10 21.15 -13.67
N ASP A 742 7.49 20.42 -14.74
CA ASP A 742 7.52 20.94 -16.12
C ASP A 742 6.43 20.31 -17.01
N GLY A 743 5.46 19.61 -16.42
CA GLY A 743 4.44 18.90 -17.18
C GLY A 743 4.94 17.68 -17.92
N VAL A 744 6.11 17.14 -17.54
CA VAL A 744 6.72 15.97 -18.17
C VAL A 744 7.04 14.92 -17.11
N VAL A 745 6.60 13.69 -17.35
CA VAL A 745 6.89 12.53 -16.46
C VAL A 745 7.30 11.32 -17.31
N SER A 746 8.17 10.48 -16.75
CA SER A 746 8.52 9.19 -17.36
C SER A 746 7.84 8.07 -16.61
N LEU A 747 7.21 7.16 -17.33
CA LEU A 747 6.54 6.01 -16.75
C LEU A 747 6.89 4.72 -17.46
N THR A 748 6.73 3.60 -16.77
CA THR A 748 6.96 2.27 -17.32
C THR A 748 5.98 1.26 -16.77
N PHE A 749 5.63 0.26 -17.58
CA PHE A 749 4.86 -0.91 -17.19
C PHE A 749 5.76 -2.10 -16.82
N ASP A 750 7.08 -1.99 -17.03
CA ASP A 750 8.08 -2.99 -16.66
C ASP A 750 8.56 -2.78 -15.22
N ARG A 751 8.14 -3.68 -14.31
CA ARG A 751 8.53 -3.67 -12.89
C ARG A 751 10.04 -3.70 -12.71
N THR A 752 10.75 -4.52 -13.47
CA THR A 752 12.21 -4.68 -13.33
C THR A 752 12.94 -3.38 -13.60
N ARG A 753 12.51 -2.69 -14.67
CA ARG A 753 13.03 -1.37 -15.01
C ARG A 753 12.65 -0.33 -13.97
N ALA A 754 11.41 -0.33 -13.52
CA ALA A 754 10.93 0.61 -12.50
C ALA A 754 11.71 0.49 -11.20
N VAL A 755 11.92 -0.73 -10.70
CA VAL A 755 12.66 -0.99 -9.44
C VAL A 755 14.11 -0.52 -9.53
N SER A 756 14.73 -0.61 -10.72
CA SER A 756 16.12 -0.19 -10.93
C SER A 756 16.29 1.33 -11.11
N ARG A 757 15.21 2.09 -11.35
CA ARG A 757 15.26 3.53 -11.66
C ARG A 757 14.27 4.32 -10.80
N ASP A 758 14.77 5.21 -9.96
CA ASP A 758 13.95 6.03 -9.07
C ASP A 758 13.21 7.17 -9.79
N ASP A 759 13.68 7.57 -10.98
CA ASP A 759 13.11 8.64 -11.80
C ASP A 759 11.91 8.22 -12.67
N MET A 760 11.55 6.93 -12.65
CA MET A 760 10.42 6.39 -13.41
C MET A 760 9.26 6.02 -12.52
N ILE A 761 8.05 6.32 -12.96
CA ILE A 761 6.81 5.89 -12.32
C ILE A 761 6.46 4.50 -12.83
N TYR A 762 6.18 3.57 -11.91
CA TYR A 762 5.67 2.24 -12.25
C TYR A 762 4.14 2.29 -12.31
N VAL A 763 3.56 1.98 -13.47
CA VAL A 763 2.11 1.94 -13.65
C VAL A 763 1.62 0.50 -13.57
N SER A 764 0.73 0.25 -12.63
CA SER A 764 0.00 -1.01 -12.45
C SER A 764 -1.50 -0.74 -12.28
N TRP A 765 -2.32 -1.77 -12.22
CA TRP A 765 -3.76 -1.61 -11.95
C TRP A 765 -4.07 -0.89 -10.64
N ASP A 766 -3.21 -1.02 -9.64
CA ASP A 766 -3.36 -0.38 -8.32
C ASP A 766 -2.83 1.06 -8.29
N HIS A 767 -2.23 1.56 -9.39
CA HIS A 767 -1.65 2.90 -9.38
C HIS A 767 -2.75 3.97 -9.37
N PRO A 768 -2.67 5.01 -8.52
CA PRO A 768 -3.68 6.06 -8.40
C PRO A 768 -4.01 6.79 -9.73
N ILE A 769 -3.06 6.87 -10.67
CA ILE A 769 -3.33 7.40 -12.01
C ILE A 769 -4.48 6.64 -12.68
N MET A 770 -4.47 5.31 -12.58
CA MET A 770 -5.46 4.47 -13.27
C MET A 770 -6.86 4.74 -12.73
N SER A 771 -7.04 4.71 -11.39
CA SER A 771 -8.32 5.01 -10.79
C SER A 771 -8.79 6.43 -11.12
N ALA A 772 -7.93 7.45 -10.96
CA ALA A 772 -8.30 8.83 -11.21
C ALA A 772 -8.69 9.10 -12.68
N CYS A 773 -7.93 8.58 -13.65
CA CYS A 773 -8.27 8.76 -15.07
C CYS A 773 -9.55 7.99 -15.47
N VAL A 774 -9.74 6.79 -14.93
CA VAL A 774 -10.94 5.99 -15.17
C VAL A 774 -12.17 6.66 -14.52
N GLU A 775 -12.06 7.15 -13.30
CA GLU A 775 -13.12 7.92 -12.62
C GLU A 775 -13.51 9.16 -13.41
N GLN A 776 -12.55 9.89 -13.98
CA GLN A 776 -12.83 11.04 -14.84
C GLN A 776 -13.59 10.62 -16.11
N LEU A 777 -13.20 9.54 -16.78
CA LEU A 777 -13.90 9.02 -17.95
C LEU A 777 -15.33 8.58 -17.59
N LEU A 778 -15.50 7.76 -16.55
CA LEU A 778 -16.80 7.23 -16.15
C LEU A 778 -17.71 8.28 -15.52
N GLY A 779 -17.14 9.31 -14.87
CA GLY A 779 -17.87 10.46 -14.34
C GLY A 779 -18.29 11.48 -15.41
N SER A 780 -17.67 11.43 -16.60
CA SER A 780 -18.02 12.32 -17.73
C SER A 780 -19.24 11.80 -18.48
N ASN A 781 -19.76 12.65 -19.38
CA ASN A 781 -20.78 12.26 -20.33
C ASN A 781 -20.24 11.61 -21.60
N ASP A 782 -18.91 11.48 -21.72
CA ASP A 782 -18.25 10.94 -22.88
C ASP A 782 -18.52 9.43 -23.03
N GLY A 783 -18.92 9.03 -24.23
CA GLY A 783 -19.28 7.65 -24.52
C GLY A 783 -20.65 7.19 -23.97
N THR A 784 -21.46 8.07 -23.34
CA THR A 784 -22.76 7.68 -22.79
C THR A 784 -23.87 7.59 -23.82
N ALA A 785 -23.84 8.39 -24.90
CA ALA A 785 -24.82 8.36 -25.98
C ALA A 785 -24.09 8.43 -27.32
N VAL A 786 -24.26 7.42 -28.16
CA VAL A 786 -23.56 7.30 -29.44
C VAL A 786 -24.51 6.84 -30.55
N PHE A 787 -24.33 7.40 -31.76
CA PHE A 787 -25.05 6.96 -32.95
C PHE A 787 -24.06 6.52 -34.01
N VAL A 788 -24.21 5.27 -34.49
CA VAL A 788 -23.27 4.66 -35.44
C VAL A 788 -24.01 4.07 -36.64
N HIS A 789 -23.28 4.00 -37.72
CA HIS A 789 -23.69 3.34 -38.97
C HIS A 789 -22.85 2.06 -39.18
N TRP A 790 -23.59 0.96 -39.36
CA TRP A 790 -23.02 -0.33 -39.74
C TRP A 790 -23.38 -0.60 -41.21
N ASP A 791 -22.43 -0.30 -42.08
CA ASP A 791 -22.62 -0.46 -43.51
C ASP A 791 -22.63 -1.94 -43.89
N THR A 792 -23.80 -2.40 -44.41
CA THR A 792 -24.01 -3.78 -44.87
C THR A 792 -25.06 -3.80 -45.95
N ASP A 793 -25.00 -4.80 -46.83
CA ASP A 793 -26.02 -5.05 -47.90
C ASP A 793 -27.31 -5.66 -47.34
N SER A 794 -27.41 -5.88 -46.04
CA SER A 794 -28.58 -6.44 -45.36
C SER A 794 -29.80 -5.50 -45.36
N ALA A 795 -30.99 -6.03 -45.10
CA ALA A 795 -32.17 -5.22 -44.90
C ALA A 795 -31.96 -4.15 -43.81
N PRO A 796 -32.41 -2.90 -44.01
CA PRO A 796 -32.25 -1.84 -43.03
C PRO A 796 -32.87 -2.23 -41.70
N THR A 797 -32.10 -2.09 -40.63
CA THR A 797 -32.54 -2.40 -39.28
C THR A 797 -31.98 -1.42 -38.29
N LEU A 798 -32.79 -0.91 -37.38
CA LEU A 798 -32.34 -0.12 -36.25
C LEU A 798 -32.09 -1.04 -35.05
N LEU A 799 -30.86 -1.04 -34.56
CA LEU A 799 -30.45 -1.76 -33.37
C LEU A 799 -30.11 -0.78 -32.25
N MET A 800 -30.30 -1.20 -31.03
CA MET A 800 -29.89 -0.44 -29.87
C MET A 800 -29.08 -1.36 -28.97
N GLU A 801 -27.91 -0.89 -28.57
CA GLU A 801 -27.09 -1.48 -27.53
C GLU A 801 -27.20 -0.64 -26.29
N CYS A 802 -27.63 -1.23 -25.18
CA CYS A 802 -27.69 -0.64 -23.87
C CYS A 802 -26.66 -1.30 -22.95
N VAL A 803 -25.93 -0.51 -22.23
CA VAL A 803 -25.01 -0.97 -21.18
C VAL A 803 -25.59 -0.53 -19.84
N PHE A 804 -25.96 -1.50 -19.02
CA PHE A 804 -26.42 -1.28 -17.65
C PHE A 804 -25.28 -1.64 -16.70
N ILE A 805 -25.18 -0.94 -15.58
CA ILE A 805 -24.26 -1.27 -14.49
C ILE A 805 -25.11 -1.75 -13.31
N LEU A 806 -24.86 -2.97 -12.88
CA LEU A 806 -25.37 -3.46 -11.59
C LEU A 806 -24.40 -3.02 -10.51
N GLU A 807 -24.87 -2.17 -9.61
CA GLU A 807 -24.08 -1.56 -8.54
C GLU A 807 -24.71 -1.80 -7.17
N CYS A 808 -23.88 -1.98 -6.16
CA CYS A 808 -24.27 -2.12 -4.77
C CYS A 808 -23.87 -0.85 -4.02
N LEU A 809 -24.86 -0.11 -3.51
CA LEU A 809 -24.61 1.02 -2.62
C LEU A 809 -24.38 0.46 -1.22
N ALA A 810 -23.15 0.55 -0.74
CA ALA A 810 -22.75 0.02 0.55
C ALA A 810 -21.61 0.88 1.15
N PRO A 811 -21.52 0.98 2.48
CA PRO A 811 -20.36 1.56 3.13
C PRO A 811 -19.07 0.90 2.63
N SER A 812 -18.06 1.70 2.31
CA SER A 812 -16.79 1.20 1.76
C SER A 812 -16.07 0.21 2.69
N GLU A 813 -16.29 0.33 4.00
CA GLU A 813 -15.76 -0.58 5.02
C GLU A 813 -16.18 -2.04 4.81
N LEU A 814 -17.39 -2.26 4.25
CA LEU A 814 -17.90 -3.60 3.94
C LEU A 814 -17.18 -4.23 2.73
N ASN A 815 -16.46 -3.45 1.94
CA ASN A 815 -15.80 -3.92 0.73
C ASN A 815 -16.71 -4.83 -0.13
N ALA A 816 -17.94 -4.35 -0.38
CA ALA A 816 -18.95 -5.08 -1.12
C ALA A 816 -18.50 -5.43 -2.55
N ASP A 817 -17.61 -4.62 -3.13
CA ASP A 817 -17.03 -4.80 -4.46
C ASP A 817 -16.32 -6.14 -4.65
N ARG A 818 -15.81 -6.75 -3.58
CA ARG A 818 -15.20 -8.10 -3.67
C ARG A 818 -16.21 -9.18 -4.03
N PHE A 819 -17.50 -8.94 -3.79
CA PHE A 819 -18.60 -9.85 -4.12
C PHE A 819 -19.40 -9.37 -5.33
N LEU A 820 -19.76 -8.08 -5.35
CA LEU A 820 -20.49 -7.44 -6.42
C LEU A 820 -19.81 -6.13 -6.80
N PRO A 821 -18.71 -6.17 -7.58
CA PRO A 821 -18.16 -4.96 -8.19
C PRO A 821 -19.17 -4.36 -9.17
N PRO A 822 -19.04 -3.09 -9.56
CA PRO A 822 -19.80 -2.50 -10.64
C PRO A 822 -19.76 -3.45 -11.85
N THR A 823 -20.91 -4.07 -12.16
CA THR A 823 -20.97 -5.16 -13.14
C THR A 823 -21.67 -4.68 -14.39
N PRO A 824 -20.97 -4.50 -15.52
CA PRO A 824 -21.59 -4.12 -16.79
C PRO A 824 -22.41 -5.28 -17.34
N ILE A 825 -23.67 -4.99 -17.71
CA ILE A 825 -24.59 -5.91 -18.38
C ILE A 825 -24.93 -5.27 -19.72
N ARG A 826 -24.60 -5.94 -20.78
CA ARG A 826 -24.75 -5.46 -22.15
C ARG A 826 -25.91 -6.18 -22.83
N VAL A 827 -26.81 -5.43 -23.45
CA VAL A 827 -27.96 -5.94 -24.20
C VAL A 827 -27.99 -5.27 -25.57
N VAL A 828 -28.14 -6.05 -26.62
CA VAL A 828 -28.37 -5.57 -27.99
C VAL A 828 -29.71 -6.06 -28.47
N MET A 829 -30.53 -5.14 -28.95
CA MET A 829 -31.91 -5.44 -29.40
C MET A 829 -32.26 -4.68 -30.68
N ASN A 830 -33.24 -5.20 -31.42
CA ASN A 830 -33.79 -4.51 -32.57
C ASN A 830 -34.93 -3.56 -32.15
N HIS A 831 -35.48 -2.81 -33.12
CA HIS A 831 -36.57 -1.85 -32.91
C HIS A 831 -37.89 -2.49 -32.43
N HIS A 832 -38.01 -3.81 -32.44
CA HIS A 832 -39.16 -4.56 -31.86
C HIS A 832 -38.87 -5.00 -30.40
N GLY A 833 -37.76 -4.62 -29.80
CA GLY A 833 -37.36 -5.03 -28.47
C GLY A 833 -36.90 -6.48 -28.36
N LYS A 834 -36.64 -7.16 -29.50
CA LYS A 834 -36.11 -8.52 -29.48
C LYS A 834 -34.60 -8.53 -29.41
N PRO A 835 -33.98 -9.37 -28.54
CA PRO A 835 -32.55 -9.47 -28.47
C PRO A 835 -31.96 -10.00 -29.78
N GLU A 836 -30.92 -9.32 -30.29
CA GLU A 836 -30.22 -9.73 -31.51
C GLU A 836 -28.94 -10.52 -31.18
N LEU A 837 -28.41 -10.35 -29.98
CA LEU A 837 -27.22 -11.04 -29.47
C LEU A 837 -27.54 -11.73 -28.16
N ASN A 838 -26.86 -12.84 -27.88
CA ASN A 838 -27.06 -13.57 -26.64
C ASN A 838 -26.73 -12.70 -25.43
N THR A 839 -27.70 -12.42 -24.58
CA THR A 839 -27.56 -11.58 -23.39
C THR A 839 -26.61 -12.20 -22.32
N ASP A 840 -26.32 -13.49 -22.39
CA ASP A 840 -25.40 -14.19 -21.50
C ASP A 840 -23.92 -13.95 -21.86
N GLU A 841 -23.60 -13.43 -23.03
CA GLU A 841 -22.26 -13.11 -23.46
C GLU A 841 -21.91 -11.64 -23.13
N ARG A 842 -21.08 -11.44 -22.09
CA ARG A 842 -20.67 -10.10 -21.61
C ARG A 842 -19.71 -9.36 -22.53
N PHE A 843 -19.09 -10.04 -23.50
CA PHE A 843 -17.95 -9.55 -24.28
C PHE A 843 -18.13 -9.71 -25.80
N ILE A 844 -19.32 -9.54 -26.31
CA ILE A 844 -19.55 -9.62 -27.76
C ILE A 844 -19.01 -8.37 -28.41
N SER A 845 -17.99 -8.50 -29.26
CA SER A 845 -17.53 -7.43 -30.11
C SER A 845 -18.48 -7.25 -31.30
N LEU A 846 -19.09 -6.07 -31.40
CA LEU A 846 -19.69 -5.64 -32.65
C LEU A 846 -18.56 -5.28 -33.65
N PRO A 847 -18.80 -5.34 -34.97
CA PRO A 847 -17.75 -5.09 -35.95
C PRO A 847 -17.05 -3.75 -35.75
N GLU A 848 -15.72 -3.72 -35.83
CA GLU A 848 -14.90 -2.50 -35.78
C GLU A 848 -15.20 -1.53 -36.94
N THR A 849 -15.91 -2.00 -37.97
CA THR A 849 -16.28 -1.24 -39.17
C THR A 849 -17.39 -0.22 -38.97
N MET A 850 -17.99 -0.13 -37.78
CA MET A 850 -19.02 0.87 -37.48
C MET A 850 -18.43 2.29 -37.41
N ARG A 851 -19.03 3.21 -38.14
CA ARG A 851 -18.62 4.62 -38.19
C ARG A 851 -19.62 5.51 -37.49
N ASN A 852 -19.18 6.66 -36.98
CA ASN A 852 -20.10 7.65 -36.42
C ASN A 852 -21.13 8.09 -37.46
N ALA A 853 -22.39 8.10 -37.05
CA ALA A 853 -23.49 8.61 -37.88
C ALA A 853 -23.85 10.06 -37.50
N PRO A 854 -24.41 10.86 -38.45
CA PRO A 854 -24.77 12.24 -38.14
C PRO A 854 -25.85 12.33 -37.04
N ALA A 855 -25.51 12.92 -35.90
CA ALA A 855 -26.39 13.02 -34.75
C ALA A 855 -27.68 13.81 -34.96
N HIS A 856 -27.70 14.79 -35.89
CA HIS A 856 -28.85 15.59 -36.21
C HIS A 856 -30.01 14.77 -36.81
N LEU A 857 -29.72 13.58 -37.38
CA LEU A 857 -30.73 12.70 -37.93
C LEU A 857 -31.70 12.15 -36.85
N ILE A 858 -31.26 12.06 -35.58
CA ILE A 858 -32.12 11.54 -34.52
C ILE A 858 -33.29 12.48 -34.21
N PRO A 859 -33.09 13.79 -33.93
CA PRO A 859 -34.18 14.71 -33.70
C PRO A 859 -34.98 15.05 -34.95
N GLU A 860 -34.35 15.00 -36.16
CA GLU A 860 -34.98 15.28 -37.43
C GLU A 860 -35.96 14.18 -37.86
N PHE A 861 -35.61 12.88 -37.65
CA PHE A 861 -36.46 11.74 -37.93
C PHE A 861 -37.36 11.40 -36.73
N GLY A 862 -38.53 11.97 -36.66
CA GLY A 862 -39.47 11.77 -35.56
C GLY A 862 -39.89 10.29 -35.32
N GLN A 863 -39.69 9.39 -36.32
CA GLN A 863 -39.88 7.96 -36.15
C GLN A 863 -38.80 7.32 -35.30
N ILE A 864 -37.53 7.67 -35.54
CA ILE A 864 -36.36 7.18 -34.72
C ILE A 864 -36.54 7.63 -33.27
N LYS A 865 -36.87 8.92 -33.06
CA LYS A 865 -37.09 9.47 -31.73
C LYS A 865 -38.15 8.73 -30.93
N LYS A 866 -39.26 8.30 -31.60
CA LYS A 866 -40.37 7.54 -30.97
C LYS A 866 -40.00 6.10 -30.61
N LEU A 867 -39.00 5.52 -31.25
CA LEU A 867 -38.57 4.14 -31.01
C LEU A 867 -37.56 4.04 -29.82
N ILE A 868 -36.86 5.11 -29.49
CA ILE A 868 -35.82 5.08 -28.43
C ILE A 868 -36.42 4.70 -27.07
N PRO A 869 -37.42 5.39 -26.50
CA PRO A 869 -37.95 5.04 -25.17
C PRO A 869 -38.50 3.61 -25.06
N PRO A 870 -39.31 3.09 -26.03
CA PRO A 870 -39.75 1.70 -25.98
C PRO A 870 -38.59 0.68 -26.04
N MET A 871 -37.51 0.98 -26.80
CA MET A 871 -36.35 0.11 -26.88
C MET A 871 -35.58 0.12 -25.56
N VAL A 872 -35.41 1.27 -24.91
CA VAL A 872 -34.77 1.35 -23.56
C VAL A 872 -35.56 0.54 -22.54
N GLY A 873 -36.89 0.71 -22.50
CA GLY A 873 -37.78 -0.06 -21.62
C GLY A 873 -37.73 -1.58 -21.87
N ALA A 874 -37.60 -1.99 -23.14
CA ALA A 874 -37.38 -3.40 -23.47
C ALA A 874 -36.01 -3.90 -22.97
N GLY A 875 -34.98 -3.06 -23.06
CA GLY A 875 -33.66 -3.35 -22.51
C GLY A 875 -33.71 -3.57 -20.99
N GLU A 876 -34.37 -2.70 -20.25
CA GLU A 876 -34.56 -2.83 -18.81
C GLU A 876 -35.25 -4.15 -18.43
N GLN A 877 -36.29 -4.56 -19.19
CA GLN A 877 -36.96 -5.84 -18.98
C GLN A 877 -36.02 -7.03 -19.21
N LEU A 878 -35.25 -7.02 -20.30
CA LEU A 878 -34.29 -8.08 -20.61
C LEU A 878 -33.20 -8.23 -19.54
N VAL A 879 -32.77 -7.13 -18.95
CA VAL A 879 -31.75 -7.11 -17.91
C VAL A 879 -32.28 -7.51 -16.53
N SER A 880 -33.56 -7.26 -16.24
CA SER A 880 -34.19 -7.50 -14.93
C SER A 880 -34.02 -8.94 -14.43
N GLU A 881 -34.21 -9.93 -15.31
CA GLU A 881 -34.02 -11.34 -14.96
C GLU A 881 -32.58 -11.69 -14.66
N GLN A 882 -31.63 -11.15 -15.44
CA GLN A 882 -30.20 -11.34 -15.22
C GLN A 882 -29.75 -10.68 -13.91
N VAL A 883 -30.24 -9.49 -13.62
CA VAL A 883 -29.96 -8.77 -12.36
C VAL A 883 -30.44 -9.60 -11.17
N THR A 884 -31.64 -10.13 -11.21
CA THR A 884 -32.20 -10.96 -10.15
C THR A 884 -31.35 -12.22 -9.90
N LYS A 885 -30.95 -12.90 -10.97
CA LYS A 885 -30.07 -14.09 -10.90
C LYS A 885 -28.69 -13.76 -10.33
N LEU A 886 -28.06 -12.67 -10.81
CA LEU A 886 -26.75 -12.21 -10.31
C LEU A 886 -26.78 -11.84 -8.84
N LYS A 887 -27.81 -11.12 -8.38
CA LYS A 887 -28.01 -10.81 -6.96
C LYS A 887 -28.08 -12.06 -6.10
N GLN A 888 -28.92 -13.02 -6.48
CA GLN A 888 -29.07 -14.28 -5.74
C GLN A 888 -27.77 -15.08 -5.70
N GLN A 889 -27.06 -15.20 -6.81
CA GLN A 889 -25.77 -15.88 -6.89
C GLN A 889 -24.72 -15.18 -6.02
N THR A 890 -24.68 -13.86 -6.04
CA THR A 890 -23.73 -13.06 -5.26
C THR A 890 -23.97 -13.20 -3.76
N VAL A 891 -25.24 -13.08 -3.32
CA VAL A 891 -25.60 -13.27 -1.91
C VAL A 891 -25.28 -14.69 -1.45
N ALA A 892 -25.57 -15.71 -2.26
CA ALA A 892 -25.24 -17.10 -1.93
C ALA A 892 -23.71 -17.31 -1.79
N THR A 893 -22.93 -16.77 -2.73
CA THR A 893 -21.46 -16.87 -2.69
C THR A 893 -20.87 -16.14 -1.48
N MET A 894 -21.37 -14.95 -1.18
CA MET A 894 -20.96 -14.18 -0.01
C MET A 894 -21.26 -14.94 1.28
N SER A 895 -22.52 -15.41 1.43
CA SER A 895 -22.95 -16.17 2.60
C SER A 895 -22.13 -17.45 2.78
N GLN A 896 -21.85 -18.19 1.72
CA GLN A 896 -21.02 -19.40 1.78
C GLN A 896 -19.60 -19.09 2.26
N LYS A 897 -18.95 -18.07 1.70
CA LYS A 897 -17.58 -17.70 2.07
C LYS A 897 -17.47 -17.21 3.51
N LEU A 898 -18.36 -16.29 3.91
CA LEU A 898 -18.32 -15.73 5.27
C LEU A 898 -18.75 -16.75 6.33
N SER A 899 -19.76 -17.57 6.06
CA SER A 899 -20.14 -18.64 6.99
C SER A 899 -19.04 -19.69 7.16
N ALA A 900 -18.30 -20.03 6.10
CA ALA A 900 -17.15 -20.93 6.20
C ALA A 900 -16.06 -20.34 7.11
N GLU A 901 -15.75 -19.06 6.97
CA GLU A 901 -14.76 -18.38 7.82
C GLU A 901 -15.24 -18.23 9.26
N ILE A 902 -16.51 -17.84 9.49
CA ILE A 902 -17.10 -17.75 10.82
C ILE A 902 -17.04 -19.12 11.52
N ASN A 903 -17.45 -20.20 10.87
CA ASN A 903 -17.41 -21.55 11.43
C ASN A 903 -15.97 -21.99 11.74
N ARG A 904 -15.01 -21.65 10.88
CA ARG A 904 -13.59 -21.89 11.11
C ARG A 904 -13.11 -21.16 12.37
N LEU A 905 -13.42 -19.87 12.50
CA LEU A 905 -13.03 -19.07 13.65
C LEU A 905 -13.72 -19.51 14.94
N GLU A 906 -15.01 -19.88 14.91
CA GLU A 906 -15.73 -20.43 16.07
C GLU A 906 -15.14 -21.76 16.54
N THR A 907 -14.71 -22.60 15.61
CA THR A 907 -14.04 -23.86 15.91
C THR A 907 -12.67 -23.61 16.54
N LEU A 908 -11.90 -22.66 15.98
CA LEU A 908 -10.61 -22.26 16.53
C LEU A 908 -10.74 -21.58 17.90
N ALA A 909 -11.73 -20.75 18.10
CA ALA A 909 -11.95 -20.04 19.38
C ALA A 909 -12.19 -20.99 20.57
N LYS A 910 -12.72 -22.18 20.31
CA LYS A 910 -12.88 -23.21 21.35
C LYS A 910 -11.55 -23.81 21.83
N ILE A 911 -10.50 -23.66 21.06
CA ILE A 911 -9.21 -24.33 21.26
C ILE A 911 -8.08 -23.30 21.40
N ASN A 912 -8.12 -22.23 20.65
CA ASN A 912 -7.10 -21.17 20.65
C ASN A 912 -7.67 -19.88 21.24
N VAL A 913 -7.22 -19.55 22.43
CA VAL A 913 -7.64 -18.34 23.19
C VAL A 913 -7.23 -17.03 22.48
N ASN A 914 -6.31 -17.09 21.48
CA ASN A 914 -5.88 -15.92 20.72
C ASN A 914 -6.88 -15.51 19.62
N VAL A 915 -7.96 -16.26 19.41
CA VAL A 915 -9.05 -15.87 18.51
C VAL A 915 -9.98 -14.92 19.27
N ARG A 916 -10.06 -13.69 18.83
CA ARG A 916 -10.91 -12.67 19.45
C ARG A 916 -12.38 -12.94 19.17
N LEU A 917 -13.20 -13.05 20.23
CA LEU A 917 -14.66 -13.21 20.10
C LEU A 917 -15.28 -12.00 19.41
N GLY A 918 -14.71 -10.80 19.59
CA GLY A 918 -15.13 -9.59 18.88
C GLY A 918 -14.98 -9.71 17.35
N GLU A 919 -13.94 -10.38 16.85
CA GLU A 919 -13.72 -10.62 15.42
C GLU A 919 -14.86 -11.46 14.82
N ILE A 920 -15.30 -12.50 15.54
CA ILE A 920 -16.41 -13.35 15.10
C ILE A 920 -17.73 -12.58 15.09
N SER A 921 -17.98 -11.77 16.12
CA SER A 921 -19.20 -10.94 16.20
C SER A 921 -19.25 -9.92 15.06
N MET A 922 -18.13 -9.30 14.74
CA MET A 922 -18.01 -8.34 13.65
C MET A 922 -18.24 -8.99 12.28
N LEU A 923 -17.67 -10.19 12.04
CA LEU A 923 -17.92 -10.93 10.79
C LEU A 923 -19.38 -11.32 10.61
N LYS A 924 -20.07 -11.68 11.67
CA LYS A 924 -21.51 -11.97 11.64
C LYS A 924 -22.33 -10.71 11.31
N GLU A 925 -21.98 -9.59 11.89
CA GLU A 925 -22.60 -8.31 11.61
C GLU A 925 -22.32 -7.85 10.18
N GLU A 926 -21.09 -8.00 9.71
CA GLU A 926 -20.70 -7.73 8.32
C GLU A 926 -21.50 -8.59 7.34
N GLN A 927 -21.62 -9.90 7.61
CA GLN A 927 -22.41 -10.80 6.76
C GLN A 927 -23.84 -10.32 6.64
N LYS A 928 -24.48 -9.93 7.76
CA LYS A 928 -25.85 -9.43 7.76
C LYS A 928 -26.01 -8.12 6.98
N LYS A 929 -25.08 -7.16 7.18
CA LYS A 929 -25.07 -5.88 6.46
C LYS A 929 -24.84 -6.08 4.96
N LEU A 930 -23.90 -6.94 4.58
CA LEU A 930 -23.63 -7.28 3.18
C LEU A 930 -24.83 -7.95 2.51
N GLU A 931 -25.50 -8.88 3.18
CA GLU A 931 -26.71 -9.54 2.66
C GLU A 931 -27.80 -8.51 2.34
N GLN A 932 -27.99 -7.54 3.22
CA GLN A 932 -28.93 -6.45 3.02
C GLN A 932 -28.52 -5.54 1.84
N CYS A 933 -27.29 -5.06 1.80
CA CYS A 933 -26.79 -4.18 0.75
C CYS A 933 -26.80 -4.86 -0.63
N LEU A 934 -26.30 -6.10 -0.72
CA LEU A 934 -26.29 -6.86 -1.97
C LEU A 934 -27.71 -7.19 -2.48
N GLY A 935 -28.64 -7.46 -1.57
CA GLY A 935 -30.06 -7.64 -1.91
C GLY A 935 -30.72 -6.38 -2.50
N GLN A 936 -30.26 -5.21 -2.08
CA GLN A 936 -30.74 -3.90 -2.55
C GLN A 936 -29.98 -3.36 -3.76
N ALA A 937 -28.98 -4.11 -4.29
CA ALA A 937 -28.25 -3.70 -5.48
C ALA A 937 -29.22 -3.37 -6.63
N ARG A 938 -28.89 -2.36 -7.42
CA ARG A 938 -29.73 -1.84 -8.51
C ARG A 938 -28.97 -1.80 -9.83
N SER A 939 -29.72 -1.92 -10.92
CA SER A 939 -29.18 -1.66 -12.26
C SER A 939 -29.45 -0.21 -12.66
N ARG A 940 -28.44 0.43 -13.24
CA ARG A 940 -28.52 1.78 -13.78
C ARG A 940 -28.09 1.74 -15.25
N LEU A 941 -28.86 2.41 -16.12
CA LEU A 941 -28.45 2.59 -17.51
C LEU A 941 -27.25 3.57 -17.56
N ASP A 942 -26.12 3.10 -18.06
CA ASP A 942 -24.89 3.89 -18.15
C ASP A 942 -24.68 4.49 -19.53
N SER A 943 -24.86 3.70 -20.57
CA SER A 943 -24.61 4.15 -21.94
C SER A 943 -25.50 3.47 -22.96
N ILE A 944 -25.75 4.19 -24.05
CA ILE A 944 -26.56 3.73 -25.19
C ILE A 944 -25.79 3.96 -26.48
N ARG A 945 -25.75 2.94 -27.33
CA ARG A 945 -25.29 3.03 -28.72
C ARG A 945 -26.45 2.66 -29.65
N LEU A 946 -26.95 3.66 -30.39
CA LEU A 946 -27.91 3.44 -31.44
C LEU A 946 -27.16 3.05 -32.71
N ILE A 947 -27.58 1.99 -33.39
CA ILE A 947 -26.90 1.41 -34.54
C ILE A 947 -27.85 1.36 -35.75
N TRP A 948 -27.56 2.11 -36.79
CA TRP A 948 -28.19 1.94 -38.06
C TRP A 948 -27.45 0.88 -38.88
N LYS A 949 -28.07 -0.27 -39.11
CA LYS A 949 -27.52 -1.35 -39.93
C LYS A 949 -28.14 -1.31 -41.30
N GLY A 950 -27.37 -1.11 -42.37
CA GLY A 950 -27.82 -0.97 -43.75
C GLY A 950 -27.16 0.22 -44.45
N SER A 951 -27.54 0.50 -45.73
CA SER A 951 -27.07 1.67 -46.47
C SER A 951 -27.62 2.99 -45.88
N MET A 952 -26.78 4.03 -45.77
CA MET A 952 -27.19 5.38 -45.30
C MET A 952 -28.20 6.05 -46.27
N GLU A 953 -28.18 5.77 -47.55
CA GLU A 953 -29.13 6.32 -48.50
C GLU A 953 -30.58 5.91 -48.18
N ARG A 954 -30.73 4.75 -47.55
CA ARG A 954 -32.06 4.24 -47.12
C ARG A 954 -32.51 4.82 -45.77
N LEU A 955 -31.64 5.46 -45.03
CA LEU A 955 -32.00 6.20 -43.83
C LEU A 955 -32.53 7.59 -44.19
N GLN A 956 -32.04 8.19 -45.27
CA GLN A 956 -32.42 9.55 -45.70
C GLN A 956 -33.70 9.57 -46.59
N ASN A 957 -34.06 8.41 -47.18
CA ASN A 957 -35.29 8.19 -47.94
C ASN A 957 -36.37 7.47 -47.09
#